data_3d96e84e1c5438bddccde94afcd075fc
#
_entry.id   3d96e84e1c5438bddccde94afcd075fc
#
_cell.length_a   1.000
_cell.length_b   1.000
_cell.length_c   1.000
_cell.angle_alpha   90.00
_cell.angle_beta   90.00
_cell.angle_gamma   90.00
#
_symmetry.space_group_name_H-M   'P 1'
#
loop_
_entity.id
_entity.type
_entity.pdbx_description
1 polymer ?
#
loop_
_entity_poly.entity_id
_entity_poly.type
_entity_poly.pdbx_seq_one_letter_code
_entity_poly.pdbx_strand_id
1 'polypeptide(L)'
;MTRNLTLLVASVFAVGALTNCQNTTEAPAPVAETVFYGDTSVRAELFDDPHSYSTTESVVSRLYWEADIDFEKQIIRATAQWTLGGKSIGDSIVFDTKDLKIKQVKVSGLPAQWHLGKSDALLGTPLVVMLNQGDKEVVITYETSAESEALQWYPAELTQGKRMPFLFTQSQAILARTWVPCQDRPGVRFTYGAKVKVPKGMLALMSASNPTQKSEDGIYEFSMPQPIPSYLLALGAGDLAFIELGERSGVYAEPEMVRNAAFEFSQTEDMISRAEYLYGPYYWGRYDMLVLPPSFPFGGMENPRLTFLTPTVIVGDMSLTSLIAHELAHSWSGNLVTNATWNDFWLNEGFTVYFEMRIMDAVYGPDFADMLEALSYDDLQRELAVMLEEDPDATRLKQNLEGRNPDDAVTAIAYDKGFHFLKLCEQTVGRERWDAFLKGYFDTYKFKTRVTEEFLQELAGLMTQEEWNAVGVEEWVYGKGLPANCPFPASNRFYIVDEAVKMLLGVSPEDPDAKSMVYLEQDVTIRWTTHEWLRYIRGLEAGGATVGHYRLADANYGFTGSPNPEIVAAWYTAILKTDFEGFDSKVYEEKVESFLTTVGRRKFIVPMYASMLEGDEKRQAWAKEIYAKARPSYHPLSQQTLDQLFADHE
;
A
#
# COMPACT_ATOMS: atom_id res chain seq x y z
N MET A 1 -30.80 50.98 -42.91
CA MET A 1 -32.18 50.52 -42.68
C MET A 1 -32.12 49.79 -41.35
N THR A 2 -32.19 50.50 -40.27
CA THR A 2 -33.32 50.81 -39.36
C THR A 2 -34.22 49.61 -39.02
N ARG A 3 -34.16 49.11 -37.75
CA ARG A 3 -35.25 49.18 -36.81
C ARG A 3 -34.83 48.68 -35.41
N ASN A 4 -34.88 49.63 -34.47
CA ASN A 4 -34.96 49.47 -33.02
C ASN A 4 -36.26 48.76 -32.63
N LEU A 5 -36.23 48.00 -31.52
CA LEU A 5 -37.40 47.86 -30.66
C LEU A 5 -36.98 47.83 -29.19
N THR A 6 -37.35 48.87 -28.50
CA THR A 6 -37.31 49.13 -27.05
C THR A 6 -38.61 48.63 -26.42
N LEU A 7 -38.53 47.99 -25.24
CA LEU A 7 -39.69 47.85 -24.31
C LEU A 7 -39.10 47.60 -22.92
N LEU A 8 -39.18 48.56 -22.12
CA LEU A 8 -40.12 49.03 -21.08
C LEU A 8 -39.97 48.28 -19.74
N VAL A 9 -39.45 49.06 -18.80
CA VAL A 9 -39.31 48.81 -17.36
C VAL A 9 -40.70 48.99 -16.71
N ALA A 10 -41.06 48.13 -15.78
CA ALA A 10 -42.10 48.41 -14.78
C ALA A 10 -41.59 48.08 -13.39
N SER A 11 -41.31 49.13 -12.65
CA SER A 11 -40.98 49.13 -11.22
C SER A 11 -42.26 48.97 -10.39
N VAL A 12 -42.26 48.08 -9.42
CA VAL A 12 -43.21 48.08 -8.30
C VAL A 12 -42.40 48.09 -7.00
N PHE A 13 -42.46 49.21 -6.30
CA PHE A 13 -42.01 49.35 -4.92
C PHE A 13 -43.06 48.72 -3.98
N ALA A 14 -42.61 47.82 -3.09
CA ALA A 14 -43.33 47.47 -1.87
C ALA A 14 -42.36 47.58 -0.69
N VAL A 15 -42.68 48.52 0.17
CA VAL A 15 -42.05 48.74 1.49
C VAL A 15 -42.62 47.70 2.44
N GLY A 16 -41.79 46.95 3.13
CA GLY A 16 -42.20 45.99 4.16
C GLY A 16 -41.09 45.66 5.15
N ALA A 17 -41.21 46.28 6.30
CA ALA A 17 -40.75 45.92 7.65
C ALA A 17 -39.45 45.09 7.81
N LEU A 18 -38.46 45.76 8.39
CA LEU A 18 -37.28 45.17 9.04
C LEU A 18 -37.71 44.33 10.26
N THR A 19 -37.65 43.02 10.17
CA THR A 19 -37.54 42.13 11.32
C THR A 19 -36.14 41.52 11.37
N ASN A 20 -35.50 41.79 12.48
CA ASN A 20 -34.17 41.35 12.86
C ASN A 20 -34.17 39.82 13.01
N CYS A 21 -33.68 39.07 12.03
CA CYS A 21 -33.37 37.66 12.17
C CYS A 21 -31.87 37.56 12.46
N GLN A 22 -31.54 37.24 13.69
CA GLN A 22 -30.24 36.71 14.04
C GLN A 22 -30.04 35.38 13.29
N ASN A 23 -29.15 35.38 12.29
CA ASN A 23 -28.66 34.15 11.69
C ASN A 23 -27.73 33.45 12.70
N THR A 24 -28.27 32.55 13.49
CA THR A 24 -27.50 31.44 14.04
C THR A 24 -27.28 30.46 12.89
N THR A 25 -26.10 30.48 12.33
CA THR A 25 -25.61 29.39 11.49
C THR A 25 -25.44 28.16 12.38
N GLU A 26 -26.50 27.39 12.56
CA GLU A 26 -26.35 26.01 12.98
C GLU A 26 -25.51 25.30 11.91
N ALA A 27 -24.37 24.71 12.34
CA ALA A 27 -23.63 23.79 11.53
C ALA A 27 -24.59 22.68 11.04
N PRO A 28 -24.53 22.26 9.77
CA PRO A 28 -25.38 21.18 9.29
C PRO A 28 -25.14 19.97 10.20
N ALA A 29 -26.25 19.45 10.74
CA ALA A 29 -26.23 18.22 11.52
C ALA A 29 -25.53 17.15 10.68
N PRO A 30 -24.63 16.33 11.26
CA PRO A 30 -24.01 15.25 10.53
C PRO A 30 -25.13 14.39 9.94
N VAL A 31 -25.10 14.22 8.63
CA VAL A 31 -26.00 13.32 7.91
C VAL A 31 -25.81 11.97 8.59
N ALA A 32 -26.85 11.48 9.25
CA ALA A 32 -26.84 10.16 9.86
C ALA A 32 -26.58 9.17 8.73
N GLU A 33 -25.36 8.68 8.62
CA GLU A 33 -24.99 7.59 7.72
C GLU A 33 -25.84 6.39 8.11
N THR A 34 -26.89 6.14 7.36
CA THR A 34 -27.63 4.87 7.41
C THR A 34 -26.74 3.85 6.71
N VAL A 35 -25.65 3.46 7.36
CA VAL A 35 -24.79 2.41 6.84
C VAL A 35 -25.49 1.09 7.11
N PHE A 36 -25.92 0.47 6.03
CA PHE A 36 -26.52 -0.84 6.04
C PHE A 36 -25.39 -1.84 6.31
N TYR A 37 -25.17 -2.19 7.58
CA TYR A 37 -24.30 -3.29 7.95
C TYR A 37 -25.02 -4.58 7.58
N GLY A 38 -24.39 -5.38 6.72
CA GLY A 38 -24.79 -6.77 6.54
C GLY A 38 -24.84 -7.47 7.91
N ASP A 39 -25.70 -8.44 8.04
CA ASP A 39 -25.91 -9.19 9.27
C ASP A 39 -24.58 -9.67 9.87
N THR A 40 -24.11 -8.98 10.92
CA THR A 40 -22.89 -9.31 11.66
C THR A 40 -22.98 -10.66 12.39
N SER A 41 -24.14 -11.34 12.31
CA SER A 41 -24.35 -12.68 12.85
C SER A 41 -23.87 -13.80 11.92
N VAL A 42 -23.49 -13.50 10.68
CA VAL A 42 -22.94 -14.51 9.77
C VAL A 42 -21.48 -14.74 10.13
N ARG A 43 -21.20 -15.85 10.83
CA ARG A 43 -19.86 -16.39 10.93
C ARG A 43 -19.31 -16.53 9.50
N ALA A 44 -18.30 -15.76 9.15
CA ALA A 44 -17.35 -16.21 8.14
C ALA A 44 -16.82 -17.58 8.61
N GLU A 45 -16.78 -18.58 7.75
CA GLU A 45 -16.07 -19.80 8.06
C GLU A 45 -14.63 -19.41 8.35
N LEU A 46 -14.24 -19.58 9.63
CA LEU A 46 -12.91 -19.22 10.07
C LEU A 46 -12.00 -20.41 9.75
N PHE A 47 -11.06 -20.18 8.87
CA PHE A 47 -10.01 -21.14 8.56
C PHE A 47 -8.92 -21.08 9.64
N ASP A 48 -8.29 -22.20 9.92
CA ASP A 48 -7.09 -22.19 10.77
C ASP A 48 -5.98 -21.41 10.04
N ASP A 49 -5.34 -20.49 10.76
CA ASP A 49 -4.25 -19.68 10.23
C ASP A 49 -2.97 -19.99 11.03
N PRO A 50 -1.91 -20.49 10.39
CA PRO A 50 -0.66 -20.83 11.08
C PRO A 50 0.06 -19.61 11.68
N HIS A 51 -0.35 -18.38 11.31
CA HIS A 51 0.28 -17.15 11.78
C HIS A 51 -0.44 -16.50 12.98
N SER A 52 -1.44 -17.16 13.55
CA SER A 52 -2.13 -16.67 14.75
C SER A 52 -2.36 -17.80 15.76
N TYR A 53 -2.24 -17.46 17.03
CA TYR A 53 -2.61 -18.38 18.13
C TYR A 53 -4.11 -18.41 18.42
N SER A 54 -4.88 -17.50 17.80
CA SER A 54 -6.31 -17.40 18.06
C SER A 54 -7.06 -18.59 17.45
N THR A 55 -8.01 -19.13 18.21
CA THR A 55 -8.85 -20.23 17.76
C THR A 55 -10.13 -19.72 17.08
N THR A 56 -10.88 -20.63 16.45
CA THR A 56 -12.18 -20.31 15.85
C THR A 56 -13.34 -20.35 16.85
N GLU A 57 -13.10 -20.76 18.10
CA GLU A 57 -14.14 -20.95 19.11
C GLU A 57 -14.60 -19.63 19.74
N SER A 58 -13.65 -18.76 20.07
CA SER A 58 -13.92 -17.45 20.68
C SER A 58 -13.31 -16.36 19.81
N VAL A 59 -14.16 -15.50 19.24
CA VAL A 59 -13.74 -14.43 18.33
C VAL A 59 -14.24 -13.07 18.82
N VAL A 60 -13.50 -12.03 18.48
CA VAL A 60 -13.89 -10.63 18.71
C VAL A 60 -14.79 -10.12 17.60
N SER A 61 -15.61 -9.10 17.91
CA SER A 61 -16.47 -8.43 16.92
C SER A 61 -16.34 -6.91 16.93
N ARG A 62 -15.87 -6.33 18.05
CA ARG A 62 -15.68 -4.89 18.17
C ARG A 62 -14.54 -4.56 19.12
N LEU A 63 -13.76 -3.53 18.75
CA LEU A 63 -12.75 -2.89 19.58
C LEU A 63 -13.23 -1.50 20.02
N TYR A 64 -13.02 -1.13 21.28
CA TYR A 64 -12.90 0.27 21.69
C TYR A 64 -11.52 0.47 22.27
N TRP A 65 -10.76 1.42 21.68
CA TRP A 65 -9.35 1.61 21.97
C TRP A 65 -9.09 3.01 22.54
N GLU A 66 -8.54 3.08 23.74
CA GLU A 66 -8.10 4.33 24.35
C GLU A 66 -6.58 4.34 24.47
N ALA A 67 -5.92 5.39 23.96
CA ALA A 67 -4.47 5.47 23.88
C ALA A 67 -3.92 6.85 24.21
N ASP A 68 -2.79 6.87 24.91
CA ASP A 68 -1.94 8.03 25.17
C ASP A 68 -0.58 7.77 24.50
N ILE A 69 -0.22 8.60 23.51
CA ILE A 69 0.99 8.48 22.69
C ILE A 69 2.13 9.28 23.32
N ASP A 70 3.15 8.59 23.81
CA ASP A 70 4.33 9.18 24.45
C ASP A 70 5.51 9.22 23.47
N PHE A 71 5.68 10.33 22.77
CA PHE A 71 6.79 10.53 21.81
C PHE A 71 8.17 10.59 22.46
N GLU A 72 8.27 10.98 23.74
CA GLU A 72 9.57 11.04 24.42
C GLU A 72 10.09 9.64 24.74
N LYS A 73 9.18 8.73 25.14
CA LYS A 73 9.51 7.33 25.45
C LYS A 73 9.34 6.40 24.29
N GLN A 74 8.76 6.88 23.19
CA GLN A 74 8.42 6.09 22.01
C GLN A 74 7.55 4.87 22.36
N ILE A 75 6.51 5.08 23.20
CA ILE A 75 5.56 4.04 23.62
C ILE A 75 4.12 4.54 23.52
N ILE A 76 3.21 3.59 23.39
CA ILE A 76 1.76 3.81 23.52
C ILE A 76 1.28 3.16 24.82
N ARG A 77 0.59 3.93 25.67
CA ARG A 77 -0.15 3.39 26.81
C ARG A 77 -1.60 3.30 26.42
N ALA A 78 -2.15 2.10 26.46
CA ALA A 78 -3.50 1.92 25.94
C ALA A 78 -4.34 0.92 26.75
N THR A 79 -5.65 1.01 26.50
CA THR A 79 -6.65 0.04 26.90
C THR A 79 -7.41 -0.42 25.67
N ALA A 80 -7.36 -1.72 25.39
CA ALA A 80 -8.15 -2.37 24.36
C ALA A 80 -9.36 -3.06 25.02
N GLN A 81 -10.56 -2.60 24.70
CA GLN A 81 -11.82 -3.17 25.15
C GLN A 81 -12.44 -3.94 23.99
N TRP A 82 -12.43 -5.26 24.08
CA TRP A 82 -12.93 -6.17 23.07
C TRP A 82 -14.31 -6.69 23.41
N THR A 83 -15.27 -6.52 22.51
CA THR A 83 -16.56 -7.20 22.54
C THR A 83 -16.41 -8.57 21.90
N LEU A 84 -16.85 -9.62 22.59
CA LEU A 84 -16.84 -10.98 22.07
C LEU A 84 -17.97 -11.19 21.06
N GLY A 85 -17.66 -11.88 19.96
CA GLY A 85 -18.59 -12.24 18.90
C GLY A 85 -18.91 -13.74 18.90
N GLY A 86 -19.98 -14.12 18.19
CA GLY A 86 -20.33 -15.53 17.95
C GLY A 86 -21.41 -16.11 18.86
N LYS A 87 -21.93 -17.29 18.44
CA LYS A 87 -23.03 -18.00 19.14
C LYS A 87 -22.55 -18.90 20.29
N SER A 88 -21.31 -19.30 20.28
CA SER A 88 -20.65 -20.06 21.35
C SER A 88 -19.35 -19.41 21.71
N ILE A 89 -19.09 -19.28 22.98
CA ILE A 89 -17.82 -18.80 23.51
C ILE A 89 -17.18 -19.99 24.19
N GLY A 90 -15.94 -20.31 23.85
CA GLY A 90 -15.14 -21.34 24.51
C GLY A 90 -14.77 -20.93 25.95
N ASP A 91 -14.05 -21.79 26.65
CA ASP A 91 -13.60 -21.53 28.03
C ASP A 91 -12.47 -20.50 28.12
N SER A 92 -11.96 -20.05 26.95
CA SER A 92 -10.91 -19.05 26.86
C SER A 92 -10.98 -18.31 25.54
N ILE A 93 -10.32 -17.14 25.48
CA ILE A 93 -9.97 -16.45 24.24
C ILE A 93 -8.48 -16.20 24.21
N VAL A 94 -7.89 -16.33 23.03
CA VAL A 94 -6.46 -16.08 22.81
C VAL A 94 -6.30 -14.84 21.96
N PHE A 95 -5.44 -13.93 22.41
CA PHE A 95 -4.97 -12.77 21.68
C PHE A 95 -3.50 -12.96 21.30
N ASP A 96 -3.15 -12.63 20.07
CA ASP A 96 -1.77 -12.51 19.64
C ASP A 96 -1.17 -11.24 20.23
N THR A 97 0.04 -11.33 20.77
CA THR A 97 0.83 -10.21 21.28
C THR A 97 2.30 -10.43 20.94
N LYS A 98 3.03 -9.35 20.70
CA LYS A 98 4.50 -9.38 20.57
C LYS A 98 5.07 -8.18 21.33
N ASP A 99 5.87 -8.45 22.36
CA ASP A 99 6.55 -7.47 23.21
C ASP A 99 5.64 -6.45 23.91
N LEU A 100 4.34 -6.77 24.06
CA LEU A 100 3.40 -5.96 24.81
C LEU A 100 3.54 -6.21 26.32
N LYS A 101 3.60 -5.13 27.10
CA LYS A 101 3.62 -5.19 28.55
C LYS A 101 2.22 -5.16 29.10
N ILE A 102 1.60 -6.33 29.27
CA ILE A 102 0.26 -6.46 29.82
C ILE A 102 0.25 -6.05 31.29
N LYS A 103 -0.60 -5.08 31.66
CA LYS A 103 -0.72 -4.54 33.02
C LYS A 103 -1.90 -5.14 33.78
N GLN A 104 -3.04 -5.25 33.10
CA GLN A 104 -4.27 -5.74 33.67
C GLN A 104 -5.16 -6.35 32.60
N VAL A 105 -5.86 -7.42 32.95
CA VAL A 105 -6.95 -7.99 32.14
C VAL A 105 -8.21 -8.10 33.01
N LYS A 106 -9.34 -7.65 32.46
CA LYS A 106 -10.67 -7.79 33.04
C LYS A 106 -11.59 -8.49 32.07
N VAL A 107 -12.51 -9.31 32.59
CA VAL A 107 -13.60 -9.92 31.84
C VAL A 107 -14.90 -9.49 32.49
N SER A 108 -15.83 -8.96 31.72
CA SER A 108 -17.11 -8.44 32.19
C SER A 108 -16.98 -7.51 33.43
N GLY A 109 -15.94 -6.64 33.42
CA GLY A 109 -15.63 -5.66 34.46
C GLY A 109 -14.86 -6.19 35.67
N LEU A 110 -14.65 -7.50 35.81
CA LEU A 110 -13.97 -8.16 36.94
C LEU A 110 -12.53 -8.57 36.54
N PRO A 111 -11.54 -8.57 37.48
CA PRO A 111 -10.22 -9.11 37.20
C PRO A 111 -10.31 -10.56 36.69
N ALA A 112 -9.66 -10.84 35.58
CA ALA A 112 -9.67 -12.14 34.91
C ALA A 112 -8.48 -13.01 35.32
N GLN A 113 -8.63 -14.33 35.18
CA GLN A 113 -7.51 -15.26 35.12
C GLN A 113 -6.93 -15.22 33.69
N TRP A 114 -5.63 -14.97 33.58
CA TRP A 114 -4.92 -14.93 32.33
C TRP A 114 -3.46 -15.34 32.48
N HIS A 115 -2.84 -15.76 31.40
CA HIS A 115 -1.40 -16.03 31.35
C HIS A 115 -0.85 -15.79 29.96
N LEU A 116 0.46 -15.57 29.87
CA LEU A 116 1.19 -15.58 28.63
C LEU A 116 1.68 -17.00 28.35
N GLY A 117 1.50 -17.48 27.13
CA GLY A 117 1.99 -18.78 26.69
C GLY A 117 3.49 -18.75 26.33
N LYS A 118 3.93 -19.77 25.59
CA LYS A 118 5.31 -19.85 25.10
C LYS A 118 5.51 -18.80 24.00
N SER A 119 6.57 -18.02 24.12
CA SER A 119 6.97 -17.06 23.09
C SER A 119 7.60 -17.77 21.88
N ASP A 120 7.31 -17.25 20.70
CA ASP A 120 7.92 -17.57 19.42
C ASP A 120 8.52 -16.29 18.81
N ALA A 121 9.61 -16.43 18.08
CA ALA A 121 10.33 -15.26 17.52
C ALA A 121 9.52 -14.53 16.44
N LEU A 122 8.77 -15.28 15.61
CA LEU A 122 7.92 -14.72 14.55
C LEU A 122 6.55 -14.34 15.10
N LEU A 123 5.86 -15.29 15.74
CA LEU A 123 4.46 -15.15 16.13
C LEU A 123 4.27 -14.36 17.44
N GLY A 124 5.34 -14.12 18.20
CA GLY A 124 5.26 -13.44 19.48
C GLY A 124 4.75 -14.37 20.60
N THR A 125 3.92 -13.85 21.52
CA THR A 125 3.47 -14.55 22.72
C THR A 125 1.95 -14.53 22.82
N PRO A 126 1.27 -15.69 22.90
CA PRO A 126 -0.18 -15.71 23.07
C PRO A 126 -0.58 -15.23 24.46
N LEU A 127 -1.54 -14.33 24.52
CA LEU A 127 -2.24 -13.94 25.75
C LEU A 127 -3.53 -14.76 25.86
N VAL A 128 -3.54 -15.71 26.76
CA VAL A 128 -4.70 -16.57 27.04
C VAL A 128 -5.53 -15.98 28.18
N VAL A 129 -6.80 -15.70 27.93
CA VAL A 129 -7.73 -15.13 28.90
C VAL A 129 -8.86 -16.14 29.15
N MET A 130 -9.06 -16.55 30.40
CA MET A 130 -10.12 -17.49 30.77
C MET A 130 -11.46 -16.80 30.74
N LEU A 131 -12.47 -17.47 30.19
CA LEU A 131 -13.84 -17.00 30.05
C LEU A 131 -14.80 -17.90 30.82
N ASN A 132 -15.93 -17.33 31.21
CA ASN A 132 -17.07 -18.06 31.71
C ASN A 132 -18.25 -17.95 30.76
N GLN A 133 -19.18 -18.84 30.85
CA GLN A 133 -20.40 -18.78 30.07
C GLN A 133 -21.14 -17.45 30.32
N GLY A 134 -21.43 -16.71 29.26
CA GLY A 134 -22.12 -15.43 29.33
C GLY A 134 -21.21 -14.20 29.36
N ASP A 135 -19.89 -14.36 29.41
CA ASP A 135 -18.95 -13.26 29.25
C ASP A 135 -19.06 -12.63 27.84
N LYS A 136 -19.00 -11.29 27.77
CA LYS A 136 -19.22 -10.53 26.53
C LYS A 136 -18.08 -9.58 26.20
N GLU A 137 -17.18 -9.36 27.14
CA GLU A 137 -16.20 -8.31 27.03
C GLU A 137 -14.90 -8.71 27.71
N VAL A 138 -13.78 -8.38 27.03
CA VAL A 138 -12.42 -8.46 27.60
C VAL A 138 -11.76 -7.09 27.49
N VAL A 139 -11.24 -6.57 28.60
CA VAL A 139 -10.54 -5.29 28.68
C VAL A 139 -9.09 -5.55 29.05
N ILE A 140 -8.16 -5.12 28.19
CA ILE A 140 -6.72 -5.32 28.34
C ILE A 140 -6.05 -3.95 28.45
N THR A 141 -5.41 -3.66 29.58
CA THR A 141 -4.58 -2.45 29.76
C THR A 141 -3.12 -2.83 29.61
N TYR A 142 -2.39 -2.09 28.78
CA TYR A 142 -1.04 -2.45 28.37
C TYR A 142 -0.19 -1.24 27.97
N GLU A 143 1.11 -1.48 27.75
CA GLU A 143 2.05 -0.57 27.11
C GLU A 143 2.76 -1.30 25.96
N THR A 144 3.06 -0.58 24.87
CA THR A 144 3.91 -1.11 23.80
C THR A 144 5.39 -1.07 24.19
N SER A 145 6.22 -1.83 23.49
CA SER A 145 7.67 -1.62 23.48
C SER A 145 8.05 -0.39 22.64
N ALA A 146 9.16 0.24 22.97
CA ALA A 146 9.77 1.24 22.09
C ALA A 146 10.30 0.62 20.77
N GLU A 147 10.53 -0.69 20.79
CA GLU A 147 11.01 -1.50 19.66
C GLU A 147 9.88 -2.22 18.92
N SER A 148 8.62 -1.77 19.09
CA SER A 148 7.46 -2.32 18.36
C SER A 148 7.68 -2.21 16.86
N GLU A 149 7.66 -3.35 16.16
CA GLU A 149 7.94 -3.45 14.73
C GLU A 149 6.92 -2.73 13.85
N ALA A 150 5.68 -2.55 14.34
CA ALA A 150 4.66 -1.79 13.64
C ALA A 150 4.83 -0.28 13.78
N LEU A 151 5.49 0.22 14.82
CA LEU A 151 5.53 1.63 15.16
C LEU A 151 6.81 2.28 14.64
N GLN A 152 6.70 3.19 13.70
CA GLN A 152 7.84 4.02 13.31
C GLN A 152 7.75 5.40 13.93
N TRP A 153 8.69 5.67 14.84
CA TRP A 153 8.93 6.97 15.47
C TRP A 153 9.93 7.75 14.66
N TYR A 154 9.46 8.72 13.88
CA TYR A 154 10.29 9.51 12.98
C TYR A 154 10.63 10.85 13.65
N PRO A 155 11.91 11.15 13.90
CA PRO A 155 12.31 12.34 14.65
C PRO A 155 12.04 13.62 13.86
N ALA A 156 11.85 14.73 14.58
CA ALA A 156 11.51 16.02 13.96
C ALA A 156 12.53 16.49 12.92
N GLU A 157 13.80 16.19 13.12
CA GLU A 157 14.91 16.61 12.24
C GLU A 157 14.81 15.99 10.84
N LEU A 158 14.14 14.84 10.73
CA LEU A 158 13.95 14.11 9.47
C LEU A 158 12.62 14.43 8.79
N THR A 159 11.64 15.05 9.49
CA THR A 159 10.37 15.49 8.88
C THR A 159 10.60 16.66 7.92
N GLN A 160 9.66 16.90 7.00
CA GLN A 160 9.76 18.02 6.04
C GLN A 160 9.78 19.38 6.75
N GLY A 161 8.89 19.55 7.73
CA GLY A 161 8.78 20.78 8.49
C GLY A 161 9.85 20.96 9.56
N LYS A 162 10.54 19.90 9.97
CA LYS A 162 11.58 19.88 11.04
C LYS A 162 11.12 20.50 12.37
N ARG A 163 9.81 20.45 12.62
CA ARG A 163 9.19 21.09 13.80
C ARG A 163 8.70 20.08 14.83
N MET A 164 8.10 19.01 14.36
CA MET A 164 7.50 17.99 15.20
C MET A 164 7.86 16.59 14.69
N PRO A 165 7.99 15.61 15.59
CA PRO A 165 8.18 14.22 15.17
C PRO A 165 6.91 13.67 14.50
N PHE A 166 7.05 12.53 13.84
CA PHE A 166 5.97 11.81 13.20
C PHE A 166 5.92 10.37 13.71
N LEU A 167 4.72 9.86 13.92
CA LEU A 167 4.46 8.45 14.19
C LEU A 167 3.55 7.90 13.09
N PHE A 168 3.88 6.74 12.55
CA PHE A 168 2.95 5.95 11.76
C PHE A 168 3.08 4.46 12.08
N THR A 169 2.02 3.72 11.76
CA THR A 169 1.99 2.25 11.94
C THR A 169 2.06 1.55 10.60
N GLN A 170 2.60 0.33 10.61
CA GLN A 170 2.46 -0.66 9.54
C GLN A 170 2.03 -1.99 10.17
N SER A 171 0.77 -2.36 10.00
CA SER A 171 0.21 -3.55 10.67
C SER A 171 0.26 -4.82 9.83
N GLN A 172 0.33 -4.72 8.48
CA GLN A 172 0.49 -5.86 7.58
C GLN A 172 1.92 -6.43 7.68
N ALA A 173 2.12 -7.77 7.65
CA ALA A 173 1.07 -8.79 7.61
C ALA A 173 0.53 -9.12 9.02
N ILE A 174 1.39 -9.31 10.04
CA ILE A 174 1.03 -9.74 11.41
C ILE A 174 1.66 -8.83 12.48
N LEU A 175 1.83 -7.55 12.18
CA LEU A 175 2.45 -6.59 13.09
C LEU A 175 1.44 -5.82 13.97
N ALA A 176 0.13 -5.96 13.75
CA ALA A 176 -0.88 -5.36 14.64
C ALA A 176 -0.70 -5.81 16.10
N ARG A 177 -0.32 -7.08 16.33
CA ARG A 177 0.00 -7.65 17.64
C ARG A 177 1.13 -6.98 18.40
N THR A 178 1.95 -6.17 17.73
CA THR A 178 3.07 -5.46 18.37
C THR A 178 2.63 -4.14 19.01
N TRP A 179 1.40 -3.65 18.72
CA TRP A 179 0.88 -2.42 19.29
C TRP A 179 -0.55 -2.51 19.82
N VAL A 180 -1.34 -3.52 19.40
CA VAL A 180 -2.67 -3.85 19.97
C VAL A 180 -2.76 -5.35 20.22
N PRO A 181 -3.08 -5.82 21.43
CA PRO A 181 -3.38 -7.23 21.67
C PRO A 181 -4.66 -7.59 20.92
N CYS A 182 -4.57 -8.41 19.86
CA CYS A 182 -5.68 -8.70 18.95
C CYS A 182 -5.65 -10.15 18.45
N GLN A 183 -6.68 -10.57 17.74
CA GLN A 183 -6.65 -11.80 16.94
C GLN A 183 -6.08 -11.42 15.56
N ASP A 184 -4.75 -11.53 15.43
CA ASP A 184 -3.99 -10.92 14.34
C ASP A 184 -3.88 -11.83 13.13
N ARG A 185 -5.02 -11.99 12.45
CA ARG A 185 -5.15 -12.75 11.21
C ARG A 185 -6.23 -12.15 10.30
N PRO A 186 -6.12 -12.27 8.98
CA PRO A 186 -7.06 -11.65 8.05
C PRO A 186 -8.48 -12.24 8.16
N GLY A 187 -8.61 -13.48 8.66
CA GLY A 187 -9.90 -14.15 8.84
C GLY A 187 -10.80 -13.57 9.93
N VAL A 188 -10.29 -12.74 10.84
CA VAL A 188 -11.08 -12.11 11.93
C VAL A 188 -11.30 -10.64 11.62
N ARG A 189 -12.56 -10.24 11.51
CA ARG A 189 -12.98 -8.86 11.23
C ARG A 189 -13.74 -8.27 12.41
N PHE A 190 -13.49 -7.00 12.69
CA PHE A 190 -14.14 -6.26 13.78
C PHE A 190 -14.38 -4.80 13.40
N THR A 191 -15.45 -4.21 13.94
CA THR A 191 -15.66 -2.76 13.92
C THR A 191 -14.87 -2.10 15.04
N TYR A 192 -14.54 -0.81 14.93
CA TYR A 192 -13.89 -0.17 16.07
C TYR A 192 -14.27 1.29 16.29
N GLY A 193 -14.09 1.74 17.53
CA GLY A 193 -13.99 3.13 17.91
C GLY A 193 -12.71 3.35 18.69
N ALA A 194 -12.16 4.56 18.64
CA ALA A 194 -10.96 4.87 19.39
C ALA A 194 -10.98 6.29 19.94
N LYS A 195 -10.23 6.48 21.05
CA LYS A 195 -9.91 7.79 21.62
C LYS A 195 -8.41 7.88 21.80
N VAL A 196 -7.78 8.78 21.05
CA VAL A 196 -6.32 8.89 21.00
C VAL A 196 -5.90 10.27 21.48
N LYS A 197 -4.91 10.29 22.38
CA LYS A 197 -4.28 11.51 22.84
C LYS A 197 -2.84 11.60 22.33
N VAL A 198 -2.52 12.72 21.67
CA VAL A 198 -1.19 13.07 21.17
C VAL A 198 -0.74 14.43 21.75
N PRO A 199 0.54 14.80 21.63
CA PRO A 199 1.00 16.12 21.98
C PRO A 199 0.22 17.24 21.26
N LYS A 200 -0.03 18.35 21.95
CA LYS A 200 -0.71 19.52 21.36
C LYS A 200 -0.01 20.00 20.10
N GLY A 201 -0.79 20.39 19.10
CA GLY A 201 -0.29 20.84 17.82
C GLY A 201 -0.09 19.72 16.78
N MET A 202 -0.19 18.46 17.19
CA MET A 202 -0.26 17.31 16.25
C MET A 202 -1.70 17.01 15.86
N LEU A 203 -1.87 16.47 14.68
CA LEU A 203 -3.10 15.83 14.21
C LEU A 203 -2.91 14.32 14.30
N ALA A 204 -3.88 13.60 14.88
CA ALA A 204 -3.93 12.14 14.85
C ALA A 204 -4.98 11.67 13.85
N LEU A 205 -4.67 10.60 13.12
CA LEU A 205 -5.49 9.98 12.07
C LEU A 205 -5.49 8.46 12.28
N MET A 206 -6.59 7.81 11.92
CA MET A 206 -6.72 6.35 11.93
C MET A 206 -7.45 5.86 10.67
N SER A 207 -7.40 4.55 10.40
CA SER A 207 -8.23 3.90 9.38
C SER A 207 -9.72 3.96 9.77
N ALA A 208 -10.27 5.17 9.88
CA ALA A 208 -11.61 5.47 10.40
C ALA A 208 -12.13 6.81 9.87
N SER A 209 -13.20 7.36 10.47
CA SER A 209 -13.56 8.76 10.27
C SER A 209 -12.48 9.65 10.88
N ASN A 210 -11.98 10.62 10.10
CA ASN A 210 -10.84 11.45 10.49
C ASN A 210 -11.21 12.93 10.62
N PRO A 211 -10.63 13.66 11.59
CA PRO A 211 -10.74 15.10 11.69
C PRO A 211 -9.85 15.78 10.64
N THR A 212 -10.28 16.92 10.10
CA THR A 212 -9.51 17.72 9.14
C THR A 212 -8.69 18.84 9.79
N GLN A 213 -8.86 19.04 11.10
CA GLN A 213 -8.20 20.11 11.85
C GLN A 213 -7.63 19.59 13.17
N LYS A 214 -6.58 20.24 13.63
CA LYS A 214 -5.94 19.94 14.92
C LYS A 214 -6.83 20.32 16.08
N SER A 215 -6.93 19.44 17.08
CA SER A 215 -7.60 19.68 18.36
C SER A 215 -6.74 20.57 19.27
N GLU A 216 -7.38 21.42 20.07
CA GLU A 216 -6.70 22.28 21.03
C GLU A 216 -6.09 21.52 22.22
N ASP A 217 -6.66 20.37 22.57
CA ASP A 217 -6.22 19.53 23.69
C ASP A 217 -5.40 18.30 23.27
N GLY A 218 -5.31 18.03 21.95
CA GLY A 218 -4.60 16.87 21.40
C GLY A 218 -5.39 15.55 21.52
N ILE A 219 -6.69 15.61 21.79
CA ILE A 219 -7.56 14.44 21.91
C ILE A 219 -8.42 14.31 20.65
N TYR A 220 -8.49 13.08 20.13
CA TYR A 220 -9.23 12.74 18.92
C TYR A 220 -10.08 11.49 19.13
N GLU A 221 -11.29 11.49 18.57
CA GLU A 221 -12.20 10.35 18.60
C GLU A 221 -12.43 9.81 17.18
N PHE A 222 -12.42 8.50 17.03
CA PHE A 222 -12.51 7.80 15.77
C PHE A 222 -13.65 6.79 15.78
N SER A 223 -14.24 6.58 14.60
CA SER A 223 -15.29 5.57 14.39
C SER A 223 -15.07 4.85 13.07
N MET A 224 -14.96 3.53 13.14
CA MET A 224 -14.89 2.64 11.99
C MET A 224 -16.03 1.61 12.11
N PRO A 225 -17.17 1.94 11.51
CA PRO A 225 -18.35 1.08 11.61
C PRO A 225 -18.31 -0.11 10.65
N GLN A 226 -17.51 -0.06 9.59
CA GLN A 226 -17.28 -1.20 8.71
C GLN A 226 -16.30 -2.18 9.38
N PRO A 227 -16.57 -3.51 9.33
CA PRO A 227 -15.66 -4.47 9.93
C PRO A 227 -14.41 -4.65 9.09
N ILE A 228 -13.24 -4.54 9.73
CA ILE A 228 -11.93 -4.70 9.11
C ILE A 228 -11.11 -5.78 9.83
N PRO A 229 -10.17 -6.47 9.14
CA PRO A 229 -9.15 -7.27 9.80
C PRO A 229 -8.09 -6.42 10.50
N SER A 230 -7.32 -7.02 11.39
CA SER A 230 -6.30 -6.36 12.21
C SER A 230 -5.22 -5.66 11.40
N TYR A 231 -4.80 -6.23 10.27
CA TYR A 231 -3.72 -5.68 9.44
C TYR A 231 -4.08 -4.32 8.80
N LEU A 232 -5.38 -3.99 8.74
CA LEU A 232 -5.89 -2.71 8.26
C LEU A 232 -6.09 -1.65 9.37
N LEU A 233 -5.79 -2.00 10.63
CA LEU A 233 -5.80 -1.02 11.72
C LEU A 233 -4.56 -0.13 11.61
N ALA A 234 -4.76 1.17 11.44
CA ALA A 234 -3.70 2.13 11.21
C ALA A 234 -3.82 3.37 12.10
N LEU A 235 -2.66 3.94 12.43
CA LEU A 235 -2.52 5.20 13.16
C LEU A 235 -1.42 6.04 12.50
N GLY A 236 -1.70 7.32 12.28
CA GLY A 236 -0.72 8.33 11.90
C GLY A 236 -0.82 9.55 12.81
N ALA A 237 0.29 10.14 13.25
CA ALA A 237 0.28 11.35 14.05
C ALA A 237 1.49 12.24 13.75
N GLY A 238 1.25 13.54 13.52
CA GLY A 238 2.31 14.50 13.20
C GLY A 238 1.82 15.93 13.00
N ASP A 239 2.70 16.78 12.48
CA ASP A 239 2.34 18.13 12.03
C ASP A 239 1.67 18.05 10.65
N LEU A 240 0.37 17.74 10.63
CA LEU A 240 -0.36 17.46 9.40
C LEU A 240 -1.34 18.59 9.05
N ALA A 241 -1.53 18.79 7.75
CA ALA A 241 -2.56 19.62 7.14
C ALA A 241 -3.42 18.79 6.20
N PHE A 242 -4.64 19.24 5.91
CA PHE A 242 -5.59 18.57 5.03
C PHE A 242 -5.98 19.46 3.86
N ILE A 243 -6.09 18.86 2.67
CA ILE A 243 -6.72 19.47 1.49
C ILE A 243 -7.75 18.51 0.94
N GLU A 244 -8.98 19.01 0.77
CA GLU A 244 -10.07 18.29 0.11
C GLU A 244 -9.81 18.20 -1.40
N LEU A 245 -9.95 17.02 -1.98
CA LEU A 245 -9.78 16.77 -3.43
C LEU A 245 -11.12 16.68 -4.15
N GLY A 246 -12.15 16.24 -3.45
CA GLY A 246 -13.50 16.10 -3.96
C GLY A 246 -14.50 15.80 -2.84
N GLU A 247 -15.70 15.38 -3.20
CA GLU A 247 -16.78 15.14 -2.23
C GLU A 247 -16.41 14.02 -1.23
N ARG A 248 -15.69 13.00 -1.69
CA ARG A 248 -15.39 11.79 -0.93
C ARG A 248 -13.90 11.56 -0.71
N SER A 249 -13.05 12.45 -1.15
CA SER A 249 -11.59 12.28 -1.07
C SER A 249 -10.86 13.51 -0.56
N GLY A 250 -9.72 13.28 0.05
CA GLY A 250 -8.82 14.31 0.53
C GLY A 250 -7.43 13.78 0.81
N VAL A 251 -6.48 14.68 1.04
CA VAL A 251 -5.11 14.31 1.34
C VAL A 251 -4.61 15.02 2.59
N TYR A 252 -4.00 14.24 3.47
CA TYR A 252 -3.22 14.69 4.63
C TYR A 252 -1.74 14.57 4.29
N ALA A 253 -0.98 15.59 4.63
CA ALA A 253 0.48 15.57 4.56
C ALA A 253 1.04 16.65 5.48
N GLU A 254 2.36 16.67 5.67
CA GLU A 254 3.01 17.81 6.29
C GLU A 254 2.72 19.10 5.50
N PRO A 255 2.61 20.28 6.16
CA PRO A 255 2.21 21.53 5.51
C PRO A 255 3.04 21.92 4.29
N GLU A 256 4.32 21.55 4.27
CA GLU A 256 5.26 21.82 3.19
C GLU A 256 4.96 21.00 1.93
N MET A 257 4.29 19.84 2.06
CA MET A 257 4.06 18.87 1.00
C MET A 257 2.60 18.81 0.54
N VAL A 258 1.63 19.16 1.40
CA VAL A 258 0.21 18.89 1.18
C VAL A 258 -0.33 19.46 -0.15
N ARG A 259 0.19 20.61 -0.62
CA ARG A 259 -0.23 21.21 -1.90
C ARG A 259 0.26 20.41 -3.11
N ASN A 260 1.49 19.91 -3.05
CA ASN A 260 2.04 19.08 -4.13
C ASN A 260 1.31 17.73 -4.17
N ALA A 261 1.02 17.14 -3.00
CA ALA A 261 0.21 15.94 -2.90
C ALA A 261 -1.21 16.15 -3.46
N ALA A 262 -1.86 17.27 -3.13
CA ALA A 262 -3.18 17.58 -3.65
C ALA A 262 -3.21 17.77 -5.18
N PHE A 263 -2.15 18.33 -5.76
CA PHE A 263 -2.00 18.41 -7.21
C PHE A 263 -1.83 17.02 -7.82
N GLU A 264 -0.89 16.22 -7.30
CA GLU A 264 -0.57 14.89 -7.82
C GLU A 264 -1.80 13.95 -7.77
N PHE A 265 -2.61 14.03 -6.70
CA PHE A 265 -3.75 13.13 -6.46
C PHE A 265 -5.11 13.70 -6.90
N SER A 266 -5.11 14.78 -7.69
CA SER A 266 -6.35 15.50 -8.06
C SER A 266 -7.35 14.67 -8.87
N GLN A 267 -6.94 13.55 -9.47
CA GLN A 267 -7.81 12.66 -10.26
C GLN A 267 -8.50 11.55 -9.43
N THR A 268 -8.32 11.53 -8.12
CA THR A 268 -8.84 10.46 -7.24
C THR A 268 -10.36 10.29 -7.35
N GLU A 269 -11.15 11.38 -7.44
CA GLU A 269 -12.62 11.28 -7.59
C GLU A 269 -13.05 10.63 -8.92
N ASP A 270 -12.34 10.88 -10.02
CA ASP A 270 -12.61 10.20 -11.29
C ASP A 270 -12.28 8.71 -11.20
N MET A 271 -11.18 8.36 -10.55
CA MET A 271 -10.81 6.96 -10.28
C MET A 271 -11.87 6.24 -9.45
N ILE A 272 -12.37 6.86 -8.35
CA ILE A 272 -13.46 6.29 -7.54
C ILE A 272 -14.71 6.04 -8.41
N SER A 273 -15.10 7.02 -9.22
CA SER A 273 -16.28 6.92 -10.09
C SER A 273 -16.14 5.81 -11.14
N ARG A 274 -14.95 5.65 -11.73
CA ARG A 274 -14.65 4.57 -12.69
C ARG A 274 -14.65 3.21 -12.03
N ALA A 275 -14.03 3.10 -10.84
CA ALA A 275 -14.02 1.85 -10.08
C ALA A 275 -15.43 1.41 -9.66
N GLU A 276 -16.27 2.34 -9.20
CA GLU A 276 -17.68 2.05 -8.88
C GLU A 276 -18.48 1.56 -10.10
N TYR A 277 -18.24 2.15 -11.27
CA TYR A 277 -18.86 1.68 -12.50
C TYR A 277 -18.46 0.23 -12.83
N LEU A 278 -17.18 -0.11 -12.64
CA LEU A 278 -16.64 -1.44 -12.94
C LEU A 278 -17.04 -2.50 -11.90
N TYR A 279 -16.94 -2.18 -10.61
CA TYR A 279 -16.94 -3.18 -9.53
C TYR A 279 -18.09 -3.03 -8.53
N GLY A 280 -18.89 -1.99 -8.61
CA GLY A 280 -20.00 -1.72 -7.70
C GLY A 280 -19.67 -0.66 -6.66
N PRO A 281 -20.63 -0.34 -5.74
CA PRO A 281 -20.51 0.79 -4.84
C PRO A 281 -19.26 0.79 -3.97
N TYR A 282 -18.70 1.97 -3.69
CA TYR A 282 -17.65 2.19 -2.71
C TYR A 282 -18.27 2.22 -1.30
N TYR A 283 -18.00 1.20 -0.48
CA TYR A 283 -18.68 0.98 0.80
C TYR A 283 -18.02 1.68 1.99
N TRP A 284 -16.89 2.38 1.80
CA TRP A 284 -16.09 2.91 2.91
C TRP A 284 -16.39 4.36 3.28
N GLY A 285 -17.27 5.05 2.53
CA GLY A 285 -17.64 6.45 2.74
C GLY A 285 -16.62 7.40 2.13
N ARG A 286 -15.56 7.76 2.83
CA ARG A 286 -14.45 8.59 2.30
C ARG A 286 -13.25 7.75 1.94
N TYR A 287 -12.51 8.21 0.92
CA TYR A 287 -11.20 7.75 0.53
C TYR A 287 -10.20 8.88 0.76
N ASP A 288 -9.66 8.96 1.96
CA ASP A 288 -8.61 9.94 2.28
C ASP A 288 -7.24 9.28 2.24
N MET A 289 -6.21 10.06 1.96
CA MET A 289 -4.83 9.61 1.82
C MET A 289 -3.93 10.33 2.81
N LEU A 290 -2.94 9.65 3.37
CA LEU A 290 -1.89 10.23 4.20
C LEU A 290 -0.53 10.01 3.55
N VAL A 291 0.14 11.09 3.18
CA VAL A 291 1.54 11.04 2.74
C VAL A 291 2.43 10.89 3.97
N LEU A 292 3.17 9.80 4.01
CA LEU A 292 4.07 9.44 5.11
C LEU A 292 5.48 10.02 4.91
N PRO A 293 6.34 9.96 5.94
CA PRO A 293 7.77 10.23 5.78
C PRO A 293 8.45 9.27 4.77
N PRO A 294 9.59 9.67 4.16
CA PRO A 294 10.26 8.89 3.12
C PRO A 294 10.87 7.56 3.60
N SER A 295 10.85 7.29 4.90
CA SER A 295 11.22 6.00 5.50
C SER A 295 10.18 4.91 5.33
N PHE A 296 8.97 5.23 4.86
CA PHE A 296 7.90 4.25 4.65
C PHE A 296 8.38 3.15 3.68
N PRO A 297 8.27 1.84 4.05
CA PRO A 297 8.95 0.76 3.33
C PRO A 297 8.29 0.34 2.02
N PHE A 298 7.02 0.74 1.80
CA PHE A 298 6.19 0.37 0.65
C PHE A 298 5.86 1.56 -0.25
N GLY A 299 5.11 1.30 -1.31
CA GLY A 299 4.48 2.32 -2.16
C GLY A 299 3.29 2.96 -1.46
N GLY A 300 2.36 2.12 -1.06
CA GLY A 300 1.17 2.46 -0.31
C GLY A 300 0.81 1.40 0.73
N MET A 301 -0.30 1.64 1.42
CA MET A 301 -0.98 0.70 2.29
C MET A 301 -2.47 1.03 2.29
N GLU A 302 -3.28 0.03 2.00
CA GLU A 302 -4.70 0.11 1.71
C GLU A 302 -5.61 0.33 2.92
N ASN A 303 -5.15 0.95 3.98
CA ASN A 303 -5.96 1.19 5.18
C ASN A 303 -7.29 1.87 4.81
N PRO A 304 -8.45 1.27 5.08
CA PRO A 304 -9.73 1.85 4.67
C PRO A 304 -9.93 3.24 5.26
N ARG A 305 -10.44 4.18 4.44
CA ARG A 305 -10.67 5.59 4.79
C ARG A 305 -9.39 6.41 5.07
N LEU A 306 -8.20 5.79 5.04
CA LEU A 306 -6.91 6.47 5.22
C LEU A 306 -5.77 5.67 4.57
N THR A 307 -5.73 5.66 3.26
CA THR A 307 -4.62 5.06 2.52
C THR A 307 -3.30 5.75 2.86
N PHE A 308 -2.29 4.97 3.21
CA PHE A 308 -0.94 5.50 3.39
C PHE A 308 -0.18 5.50 2.08
N LEU A 309 0.61 6.55 1.83
CA LEU A 309 1.37 6.71 0.60
C LEU A 309 2.79 7.20 0.88
N THR A 310 3.75 6.64 0.14
CA THR A 310 5.12 7.16 0.12
C THR A 310 5.19 8.55 -0.55
N PRO A 311 6.02 9.47 -0.06
CA PRO A 311 6.21 10.76 -0.75
C PRO A 311 6.92 10.62 -2.10
N THR A 312 7.52 9.46 -2.40
CA THR A 312 8.27 9.21 -3.64
C THR A 312 7.38 9.16 -4.88
N VAL A 313 6.05 9.14 -4.72
CA VAL A 313 5.08 9.20 -5.84
C VAL A 313 4.69 10.62 -6.22
N ILE A 314 5.10 11.63 -5.44
CA ILE A 314 4.84 13.04 -5.73
C ILE A 314 5.94 13.57 -6.63
N VAL A 315 5.78 13.40 -7.94
CA VAL A 315 6.78 13.74 -8.95
C VAL A 315 6.42 14.97 -9.80
N GLY A 316 5.18 15.45 -9.68
CA GLY A 316 4.72 16.71 -10.28
C GLY A 316 4.14 16.59 -11.68
N ASP A 317 3.93 15.37 -12.20
CA ASP A 317 3.38 15.11 -13.54
C ASP A 317 2.23 14.09 -13.56
N MET A 318 1.79 13.62 -12.39
CA MET A 318 0.74 12.60 -12.20
C MET A 318 1.04 11.25 -12.88
N SER A 319 2.28 10.99 -13.28
CA SER A 319 2.63 9.76 -13.99
C SER A 319 2.61 8.51 -13.09
N LEU A 320 2.73 8.68 -11.77
CA LEU A 320 2.75 7.58 -10.79
C LEU A 320 1.41 7.37 -10.07
N THR A 321 0.33 7.93 -10.61
CA THR A 321 -1.02 7.81 -10.00
C THR A 321 -1.63 6.41 -10.15
N SER A 322 -0.98 5.50 -10.87
CA SER A 322 -1.35 4.07 -10.85
C SER A 322 -1.29 3.49 -9.43
N LEU A 323 -0.36 3.96 -8.58
CA LEU A 323 -0.35 3.59 -7.18
C LEU A 323 -1.65 4.00 -6.47
N ILE A 324 -2.20 5.18 -6.77
CA ILE A 324 -3.49 5.60 -6.18
C ILE A 324 -4.62 4.70 -6.66
N ALA A 325 -4.61 4.29 -7.94
CA ALA A 325 -5.57 3.34 -8.49
C ALA A 325 -5.43 1.96 -7.83
N HIS A 326 -4.21 1.51 -7.54
CA HIS A 326 -3.91 0.27 -6.81
C HIS A 326 -4.50 0.31 -5.40
N GLU A 327 -4.14 1.30 -4.59
CA GLU A 327 -4.62 1.42 -3.22
C GLU A 327 -6.14 1.65 -3.15
N LEU A 328 -6.71 2.34 -4.13
CA LEU A 328 -8.16 2.46 -4.26
C LEU A 328 -8.83 1.13 -4.61
N ALA A 329 -8.23 0.33 -5.48
CA ALA A 329 -8.74 -0.97 -5.92
C ALA A 329 -8.86 -1.96 -4.74
N HIS A 330 -7.99 -1.85 -3.75
CA HIS A 330 -8.12 -2.57 -2.49
C HIS A 330 -9.44 -2.33 -1.76
N SER A 331 -10.14 -1.25 -2.04
CA SER A 331 -11.49 -1.02 -1.47
C SER A 331 -12.50 -2.11 -1.85
N TRP A 332 -12.22 -2.90 -2.87
CA TRP A 332 -12.96 -4.12 -3.25
C TRP A 332 -12.15 -5.37 -2.96
N SER A 333 -10.94 -5.49 -3.52
CA SER A 333 -10.04 -6.61 -3.28
C SER A 333 -9.15 -6.36 -2.06
N GLY A 334 -9.10 -7.28 -1.13
CA GLY A 334 -8.37 -7.12 0.14
C GLY A 334 -9.24 -6.56 1.25
N ASN A 335 -9.85 -5.40 1.09
CA ASN A 335 -10.63 -4.75 2.15
C ASN A 335 -12.09 -5.24 2.21
N LEU A 336 -12.84 -5.23 1.10
CA LEU A 336 -14.23 -5.67 1.08
C LEU A 336 -14.35 -7.18 1.10
N VAL A 337 -13.59 -7.85 0.25
CA VAL A 337 -13.43 -9.31 0.23
C VAL A 337 -11.96 -9.61 0.51
N THR A 338 -11.68 -10.19 1.67
CA THR A 338 -10.32 -10.38 2.19
C THR A 338 -9.88 -11.83 2.00
N ASN A 339 -8.62 -12.08 1.73
CA ASN A 339 -8.02 -13.42 1.82
C ASN A 339 -8.15 -13.94 3.25
N ALA A 340 -8.59 -15.19 3.43
CA ALA A 340 -8.84 -15.75 4.76
C ALA A 340 -7.55 -16.07 5.52
N THR A 341 -6.48 -16.41 4.80
CA THR A 341 -5.13 -16.67 5.31
C THR A 341 -4.08 -16.01 4.42
N TRP A 342 -2.86 -15.86 4.91
CA TRP A 342 -1.75 -15.30 4.12
C TRP A 342 -1.31 -16.23 2.98
N ASN A 343 -1.62 -17.52 3.04
CA ASN A 343 -1.42 -18.44 1.92
C ASN A 343 -2.22 -18.08 0.65
N ASP A 344 -3.27 -17.26 0.82
CA ASP A 344 -4.20 -16.81 -0.21
C ASP A 344 -3.97 -15.35 -0.63
N PHE A 345 -2.80 -14.78 -0.35
CA PHE A 345 -2.50 -13.35 -0.52
C PHE A 345 -2.69 -12.86 -1.96
N TRP A 346 -2.52 -13.72 -2.97
CA TRP A 346 -2.78 -13.36 -4.36
C TRP A 346 -4.25 -12.99 -4.64
N LEU A 347 -5.21 -13.47 -3.82
CA LEU A 347 -6.62 -13.04 -3.90
C LEU A 347 -6.80 -11.57 -3.50
N ASN A 348 -5.88 -11.05 -2.69
CA ASN A 348 -5.80 -9.63 -2.38
C ASN A 348 -5.11 -8.90 -3.55
N GLU A 349 -3.84 -9.16 -3.78
CA GLU A 349 -2.97 -8.36 -4.63
C GLU A 349 -3.21 -8.58 -6.12
N GLY A 350 -3.38 -9.82 -6.57
CA GLY A 350 -3.59 -10.13 -7.99
C GLY A 350 -4.87 -9.50 -8.55
N PHE A 351 -5.97 -9.51 -7.77
CA PHE A 351 -7.18 -8.78 -8.12
C PHE A 351 -6.97 -7.28 -8.10
N THR A 352 -6.22 -6.77 -7.14
CA THR A 352 -5.95 -5.34 -7.01
C THR A 352 -5.15 -4.82 -8.19
N VAL A 353 -4.09 -5.51 -8.62
CA VAL A 353 -3.35 -5.15 -9.85
C VAL A 353 -4.26 -5.24 -11.07
N TYR A 354 -5.11 -6.28 -11.17
CA TYR A 354 -6.09 -6.37 -12.26
C TYR A 354 -7.04 -5.17 -12.27
N PHE A 355 -7.53 -4.74 -11.12
CA PHE A 355 -8.41 -3.57 -10.99
C PHE A 355 -7.68 -2.26 -11.27
N GLU A 356 -6.45 -2.12 -10.80
CA GLU A 356 -5.56 -0.99 -11.11
C GLU A 356 -5.47 -0.80 -12.62
N MET A 357 -5.08 -1.85 -13.39
CA MET A 357 -4.95 -1.77 -14.85
C MET A 357 -6.27 -1.36 -15.52
N ARG A 358 -7.41 -1.87 -15.04
CA ARG A 358 -8.75 -1.53 -15.55
C ARG A 358 -9.17 -0.10 -15.23
N ILE A 359 -8.81 0.42 -14.06
CA ILE A 359 -9.04 1.83 -13.66
C ILE A 359 -8.17 2.74 -14.54
N MET A 360 -6.89 2.38 -14.73
CA MET A 360 -5.96 3.16 -15.54
C MET A 360 -6.37 3.18 -17.02
N ASP A 361 -6.86 2.05 -17.57
CA ASP A 361 -7.48 2.01 -18.91
C ASP A 361 -8.68 2.99 -19.00
N ALA A 362 -9.55 2.99 -18.00
CA ALA A 362 -10.74 3.85 -17.98
C ALA A 362 -10.42 5.34 -17.83
N VAL A 363 -9.32 5.72 -17.15
CA VAL A 363 -8.92 7.12 -16.89
C VAL A 363 -8.00 7.65 -17.99
N TYR A 364 -6.98 6.89 -18.38
CA TYR A 364 -5.91 7.35 -19.28
C TYR A 364 -5.91 6.68 -20.66
N GLY A 365 -6.77 5.68 -20.84
CA GLY A 365 -6.90 4.94 -22.10
C GLY A 365 -5.95 3.73 -22.22
N PRO A 366 -6.20 2.88 -23.23
CA PRO A 366 -5.53 1.58 -23.37
C PRO A 366 -4.02 1.68 -23.58
N ASP A 367 -3.51 2.66 -24.33
CA ASP A 367 -2.06 2.81 -24.56
C ASP A 367 -1.26 2.99 -23.24
N PHE A 368 -1.90 3.61 -22.22
CA PHE A 368 -1.27 3.79 -20.90
C PHE A 368 -1.35 2.50 -20.09
N ALA A 369 -2.50 1.83 -20.07
CA ALA A 369 -2.66 0.55 -19.39
C ALA A 369 -1.75 -0.54 -19.99
N ASP A 370 -1.65 -0.64 -21.32
CA ASP A 370 -0.75 -1.57 -22.01
C ASP A 370 0.73 -1.37 -21.61
N MET A 371 1.11 -0.12 -21.33
CA MET A 371 2.45 0.21 -20.86
C MET A 371 2.69 -0.32 -19.44
N LEU A 372 1.71 -0.15 -18.53
CA LEU A 372 1.78 -0.68 -17.16
C LEU A 372 1.78 -2.22 -17.17
N GLU A 373 0.93 -2.85 -17.99
CA GLU A 373 0.91 -4.31 -18.16
C GLU A 373 2.26 -4.86 -18.63
N ALA A 374 2.94 -4.15 -19.56
CA ALA A 374 4.25 -4.55 -20.02
C ALA A 374 5.34 -4.41 -18.95
N LEU A 375 5.27 -3.40 -18.07
CA LEU A 375 6.18 -3.26 -16.93
C LEU A 375 5.95 -4.36 -15.88
N SER A 376 4.69 -4.66 -15.56
CA SER A 376 4.31 -5.77 -14.68
C SER A 376 4.87 -7.10 -15.19
N TYR A 377 4.73 -7.39 -16.47
CA TYR A 377 5.30 -8.59 -17.07
C TYR A 377 6.83 -8.65 -16.97
N ASP A 378 7.52 -7.53 -17.25
CA ASP A 378 8.98 -7.46 -17.16
C ASP A 378 9.46 -7.63 -15.70
N ASP A 379 8.73 -7.09 -14.71
CA ASP A 379 9.04 -7.22 -13.29
C ASP A 379 8.84 -8.67 -12.85
N LEU A 380 7.74 -9.31 -13.25
CA LEU A 380 7.47 -10.74 -13.01
C LEU A 380 8.57 -11.64 -13.57
N GLN A 381 9.00 -11.41 -14.81
CA GLN A 381 10.03 -12.24 -15.45
C GLN A 381 11.39 -12.15 -14.73
N ARG A 382 11.76 -10.96 -14.26
CA ARG A 382 13.03 -10.77 -13.52
C ARG A 382 13.00 -11.47 -12.17
N GLU A 383 11.91 -11.34 -11.43
CA GLU A 383 11.77 -11.96 -10.12
C GLU A 383 11.67 -13.48 -10.22
N LEU A 384 10.91 -13.99 -11.20
CA LEU A 384 10.81 -15.43 -11.47
C LEU A 384 12.17 -16.07 -11.80
N ALA A 385 13.04 -15.38 -12.53
CA ALA A 385 14.35 -15.91 -12.86
C ALA A 385 15.19 -16.24 -11.61
N VAL A 386 15.09 -15.40 -10.57
CA VAL A 386 15.75 -15.62 -9.28
C VAL A 386 15.01 -16.69 -8.46
N MET A 387 13.71 -16.54 -8.28
CA MET A 387 12.90 -17.43 -7.42
C MET A 387 12.91 -18.89 -7.90
N LEU A 388 12.97 -19.13 -9.21
CA LEU A 388 13.02 -20.50 -9.75
C LEU A 388 14.33 -21.21 -9.40
N GLU A 389 15.41 -20.49 -9.13
CA GLU A 389 16.69 -21.05 -8.70
C GLU A 389 16.73 -21.23 -7.17
N GLU A 390 16.18 -20.29 -6.40
CA GLU A 390 16.28 -20.25 -4.95
C GLU A 390 15.14 -21.02 -4.24
N ASP A 391 13.89 -20.72 -4.54
CA ASP A 391 12.68 -21.34 -3.97
C ASP A 391 11.58 -21.50 -5.02
N PRO A 392 11.64 -22.53 -5.89
CA PRO A 392 10.62 -22.74 -6.92
C PRO A 392 9.20 -22.91 -6.39
N ASP A 393 9.00 -23.35 -5.15
CA ASP A 393 7.68 -23.52 -4.56
C ASP A 393 7.01 -22.17 -4.24
N ALA A 394 7.79 -21.13 -3.92
CA ALA A 394 7.31 -19.78 -3.74
C ALA A 394 6.77 -19.12 -5.02
N THR A 395 6.97 -19.74 -6.20
CA THR A 395 6.42 -19.26 -7.47
C THR A 395 4.96 -19.70 -7.74
N ARG A 396 4.31 -20.40 -6.81
CA ARG A 396 2.88 -20.76 -6.89
C ARG A 396 2.00 -19.61 -6.42
N LEU A 397 0.81 -19.45 -6.99
CA LEU A 397 -0.16 -18.46 -6.47
C LEU A 397 -0.67 -18.87 -5.09
N LYS A 398 -1.11 -20.12 -4.92
CA LYS A 398 -1.45 -20.66 -3.59
C LYS A 398 -0.16 -21.02 -2.86
N GLN A 399 0.17 -20.24 -1.83
CA GLN A 399 1.37 -20.38 -1.02
C GLN A 399 1.21 -21.44 0.08
N ASN A 400 2.34 -21.87 0.66
CA ASN A 400 2.41 -22.54 1.94
C ASN A 400 3.43 -21.81 2.81
N LEU A 401 2.94 -20.97 3.71
CA LEU A 401 3.74 -20.11 4.56
C LEU A 401 3.80 -20.60 6.02
N GLU A 402 3.41 -21.85 6.30
CA GLU A 402 3.53 -22.42 7.64
C GLU A 402 4.99 -22.39 8.12
N GLY A 403 5.24 -21.73 9.27
CA GLY A 403 6.57 -21.55 9.84
C GLY A 403 7.46 -20.52 9.13
N ARG A 404 6.92 -19.78 8.15
CA ARG A 404 7.59 -18.69 7.43
C ARG A 404 6.99 -17.35 7.81
N ASN A 405 7.72 -16.25 7.57
CA ASN A 405 7.16 -14.92 7.67
C ASN A 405 6.13 -14.70 6.55
N PRO A 406 4.86 -14.30 6.85
CA PRO A 406 3.88 -14.02 5.81
C PRO A 406 4.28 -12.89 4.86
N ASP A 407 5.18 -11.99 5.27
CA ASP A 407 5.76 -10.97 4.37
C ASP A 407 6.62 -11.56 3.24
N ASP A 408 7.01 -12.85 3.32
CA ASP A 408 7.68 -13.57 2.23
C ASP A 408 6.75 -13.78 1.01
N ALA A 409 5.44 -13.61 1.17
CA ALA A 409 4.47 -13.64 0.06
C ALA A 409 4.36 -12.32 -0.71
N VAL A 410 4.99 -11.25 -0.23
CA VAL A 410 4.98 -9.93 -0.89
C VAL A 410 5.99 -9.92 -2.04
N THR A 411 5.64 -10.60 -3.13
CA THR A 411 6.46 -10.84 -4.32
C THR A 411 5.64 -10.64 -5.59
N ALA A 412 6.28 -10.46 -6.75
CA ALA A 412 5.61 -10.37 -8.05
C ALA A 412 4.68 -11.58 -8.36
N ILE A 413 4.78 -12.65 -7.58
CA ILE A 413 3.89 -13.81 -7.75
C ILE A 413 2.47 -13.45 -7.32
N ALA A 414 2.28 -12.91 -6.13
CA ALA A 414 0.94 -12.54 -5.66
C ALA A 414 0.33 -11.43 -6.54
N TYR A 415 1.13 -10.44 -6.89
CA TYR A 415 0.74 -9.25 -7.67
C TYR A 415 0.59 -9.58 -9.16
N ASP A 416 1.70 -9.78 -9.85
CA ASP A 416 1.77 -9.80 -11.30
C ASP A 416 1.37 -11.15 -11.89
N LYS A 417 1.81 -12.28 -11.34
CA LYS A 417 1.32 -13.60 -11.80
C LYS A 417 -0.19 -13.73 -11.53
N GLY A 418 -0.66 -13.23 -10.37
CA GLY A 418 -2.09 -13.15 -10.04
C GLY A 418 -2.86 -12.33 -11.07
N PHE A 419 -2.36 -11.14 -11.41
CA PHE A 419 -2.92 -10.29 -12.45
C PHE A 419 -3.02 -10.99 -13.82
N HIS A 420 -1.93 -11.57 -14.31
CA HIS A 420 -1.90 -12.24 -15.61
C HIS A 420 -2.83 -13.45 -15.68
N PHE A 421 -3.00 -14.18 -14.58
CA PHE A 421 -4.01 -15.24 -14.47
C PHE A 421 -5.43 -14.70 -14.66
N LEU A 422 -5.79 -13.63 -13.95
CA LEU A 422 -7.11 -13.00 -14.07
C LEU A 422 -7.33 -12.38 -15.46
N LYS A 423 -6.29 -11.80 -16.05
CA LYS A 423 -6.32 -11.28 -17.43
C LYS A 423 -6.58 -12.38 -18.45
N LEU A 424 -5.94 -13.54 -18.30
CA LEU A 424 -6.20 -14.71 -19.14
C LEU A 424 -7.63 -15.22 -18.98
N CYS A 425 -8.16 -15.24 -17.76
CA CYS A 425 -9.55 -15.58 -17.49
C CYS A 425 -10.51 -14.62 -18.21
N GLU A 426 -10.28 -13.30 -18.11
CA GLU A 426 -11.05 -12.28 -18.84
C GLU A 426 -11.02 -12.52 -20.36
N GLN A 427 -9.82 -12.74 -20.94
CA GLN A 427 -9.66 -12.96 -22.38
C GLN A 427 -10.38 -14.22 -22.85
N THR A 428 -10.40 -15.27 -22.04
CA THR A 428 -11.02 -16.55 -22.36
C THR A 428 -12.54 -16.52 -22.25
N VAL A 429 -13.06 -15.94 -21.16
CA VAL A 429 -14.50 -15.86 -20.88
C VAL A 429 -15.18 -14.73 -21.68
N GLY A 430 -14.44 -13.69 -21.99
CA GLY A 430 -14.92 -12.44 -22.58
C GLY A 430 -15.32 -11.41 -21.52
N ARG A 431 -14.93 -10.15 -21.78
CA ARG A 431 -15.04 -9.02 -20.85
C ARG A 431 -16.42 -8.84 -20.22
N GLU A 432 -17.49 -8.94 -21.00
CA GLU A 432 -18.86 -8.71 -20.51
C GLU A 432 -19.27 -9.74 -19.43
N ARG A 433 -19.01 -11.04 -19.69
CA ARG A 433 -19.29 -12.11 -18.72
C ARG A 433 -18.40 -11.99 -17.49
N TRP A 434 -17.13 -11.65 -17.70
CA TRP A 434 -16.15 -11.48 -16.64
C TRP A 434 -16.48 -10.32 -15.71
N ASP A 435 -16.80 -9.14 -16.24
CA ASP A 435 -17.19 -7.97 -15.45
C ASP A 435 -18.46 -8.24 -14.63
N ALA A 436 -19.45 -8.91 -15.23
CA ALA A 436 -20.68 -9.29 -14.51
C ALA A 436 -20.38 -10.28 -13.37
N PHE A 437 -19.48 -11.25 -13.59
CA PHE A 437 -19.04 -12.19 -12.57
C PHE A 437 -18.33 -11.48 -11.41
N LEU A 438 -17.34 -10.64 -11.69
CA LEU A 438 -16.60 -9.91 -10.65
C LEU A 438 -17.52 -9.02 -9.81
N LYS A 439 -18.41 -8.28 -10.47
CA LYS A 439 -19.38 -7.43 -9.77
C LYS A 439 -20.30 -8.24 -8.84
N GLY A 440 -20.75 -9.39 -9.30
CA GLY A 440 -21.55 -10.34 -8.51
C GLY A 440 -20.76 -10.95 -7.35
N TYR A 441 -19.51 -11.30 -7.57
CA TYR A 441 -18.60 -11.88 -6.57
C TYR A 441 -18.38 -10.89 -5.41
N PHE A 442 -17.95 -9.67 -5.70
CA PHE A 442 -17.69 -8.65 -4.67
C PHE A 442 -18.95 -8.21 -3.93
N ASP A 443 -20.12 -8.15 -4.58
CA ASP A 443 -21.39 -7.86 -3.90
C ASP A 443 -21.83 -9.01 -2.98
N THR A 444 -21.65 -10.27 -3.40
CA THR A 444 -22.04 -11.46 -2.63
C THR A 444 -21.18 -11.66 -1.39
N TYR A 445 -19.89 -11.39 -1.52
CA TYR A 445 -18.90 -11.68 -0.48
C TYR A 445 -18.42 -10.44 0.27
N LYS A 446 -19.08 -9.30 0.12
CA LYS A 446 -18.73 -8.07 0.84
C LYS A 446 -18.62 -8.29 2.34
N PHE A 447 -17.54 -7.77 2.92
CA PHE A 447 -17.16 -7.90 4.33
C PHE A 447 -16.93 -9.34 4.81
N LYS A 448 -16.62 -10.25 3.88
CA LYS A 448 -16.27 -11.65 4.17
C LYS A 448 -14.85 -11.94 3.76
N THR A 449 -14.39 -13.13 4.15
CA THR A 449 -13.07 -13.67 3.76
C THR A 449 -13.23 -14.86 2.84
N ARG A 450 -12.24 -15.09 1.98
CA ARG A 450 -12.25 -16.20 1.01
C ARG A 450 -10.87 -16.85 0.96
N VAL A 451 -10.84 -18.15 0.68
CA VAL A 451 -9.64 -18.91 0.30
C VAL A 451 -9.64 -19.16 -1.21
N THR A 452 -8.48 -19.49 -1.74
CA THR A 452 -8.29 -19.80 -3.17
C THR A 452 -9.29 -20.81 -3.69
N GLU A 453 -9.51 -21.90 -2.96
CA GLU A 453 -10.37 -23.01 -3.37
C GLU A 453 -11.85 -22.60 -3.52
N GLU A 454 -12.32 -21.68 -2.65
CA GLU A 454 -13.67 -21.13 -2.76
C GLU A 454 -13.81 -20.19 -3.97
N PHE A 455 -12.79 -19.38 -4.26
CA PHE A 455 -12.78 -18.57 -5.49
C PHE A 455 -12.78 -19.47 -6.74
N LEU A 456 -11.97 -20.52 -6.77
CA LEU A 456 -11.94 -21.47 -7.89
C LEU A 456 -13.28 -22.17 -8.10
N GLN A 457 -14.03 -22.44 -7.03
CA GLN A 457 -15.38 -23.01 -7.13
C GLN A 457 -16.35 -22.03 -7.82
N GLU A 458 -16.30 -20.74 -7.50
CA GLU A 458 -17.08 -19.71 -8.19
C GLU A 458 -16.66 -19.57 -9.66
N LEU A 459 -15.36 -19.60 -9.93
CA LEU A 459 -14.80 -19.55 -11.28
C LEU A 459 -15.24 -20.75 -12.13
N ALA A 460 -15.28 -21.95 -11.56
CA ALA A 460 -15.80 -23.16 -12.22
C ALA A 460 -17.31 -23.05 -12.53
N GLY A 461 -18.05 -22.27 -11.75
CA GLY A 461 -19.46 -21.97 -12.03
C GLY A 461 -19.65 -21.01 -13.22
N LEU A 462 -18.65 -20.15 -13.51
CA LEU A 462 -18.65 -19.22 -14.63
C LEU A 462 -18.19 -19.87 -15.95
N MET A 463 -17.14 -20.69 -15.90
CA MET A 463 -16.45 -21.25 -17.08
C MET A 463 -17.09 -22.55 -17.58
N THR A 464 -17.08 -22.72 -18.88
CA THR A 464 -17.27 -24.06 -19.48
C THR A 464 -16.01 -24.92 -19.23
N GLN A 465 -16.14 -26.26 -19.39
CA GLN A 465 -14.97 -27.14 -19.25
C GLN A 465 -13.87 -26.85 -20.29
N GLU A 466 -14.25 -26.37 -21.47
CA GLU A 466 -13.30 -25.98 -22.52
C GLU A 466 -12.53 -24.70 -22.14
N GLU A 467 -13.22 -23.70 -21.61
CA GLU A 467 -12.61 -22.47 -21.11
C GLU A 467 -11.68 -22.77 -19.93
N TRP A 468 -12.12 -23.59 -18.98
CA TRP A 468 -11.30 -24.02 -17.83
C TRP A 468 -9.99 -24.67 -18.26
N ASN A 469 -10.08 -25.61 -19.21
CA ASN A 469 -8.93 -26.33 -19.75
C ASN A 469 -8.02 -25.40 -20.58
N ALA A 470 -8.59 -24.44 -21.31
CA ALA A 470 -7.82 -23.48 -22.11
C ALA A 470 -7.00 -22.53 -21.23
N VAL A 471 -7.56 -22.10 -20.09
CA VAL A 471 -6.83 -21.32 -19.08
C VAL A 471 -5.77 -22.17 -18.39
N GLY A 472 -6.03 -23.45 -18.13
CA GLY A 472 -5.13 -24.30 -17.34
C GLY A 472 -5.09 -23.90 -15.88
N VAL A 473 -6.25 -23.66 -15.26
CA VAL A 473 -6.41 -23.05 -13.92
C VAL A 473 -5.53 -23.71 -12.85
N GLU A 474 -5.47 -25.06 -12.84
CA GLU A 474 -4.65 -25.82 -11.88
C GLU A 474 -3.15 -25.52 -12.02
N GLU A 475 -2.65 -25.38 -13.25
CA GLU A 475 -1.26 -25.04 -13.52
C GLU A 475 -0.93 -23.60 -13.07
N TRP A 476 -1.84 -22.66 -13.32
CA TRP A 476 -1.66 -21.28 -12.87
C TRP A 476 -1.61 -21.14 -11.35
N VAL A 477 -2.51 -21.84 -10.65
CA VAL A 477 -2.66 -21.64 -9.19
C VAL A 477 -1.65 -22.47 -8.40
N TYR A 478 -1.47 -23.73 -8.76
CA TYR A 478 -0.66 -24.69 -8.00
C TYR A 478 0.66 -25.06 -8.69
N GLY A 479 0.83 -24.68 -9.95
CA GLY A 479 2.04 -24.91 -10.73
C GLY A 479 3.16 -23.93 -10.40
N LYS A 480 4.41 -24.39 -10.55
CA LYS A 480 5.62 -23.58 -10.42
C LYS A 480 5.89 -22.76 -11.67
N GLY A 481 6.48 -21.61 -11.49
CA GLY A 481 6.84 -20.71 -12.59
C GLY A 481 5.64 -20.06 -13.25
N LEU A 482 5.79 -19.67 -14.51
CA LEU A 482 4.76 -19.00 -15.31
C LEU A 482 4.32 -19.94 -16.44
N PRO A 483 3.00 -20.26 -16.55
CA PRO A 483 2.50 -21.10 -17.64
C PRO A 483 2.75 -20.48 -19.02
N ALA A 484 2.97 -21.35 -20.02
CA ALA A 484 3.32 -20.94 -21.39
C ALA A 484 2.21 -20.15 -22.11
N ASN A 485 0.98 -20.21 -21.61
CA ASN A 485 -0.17 -19.46 -22.13
C ASN A 485 -0.37 -18.09 -21.45
N CYS A 486 0.63 -17.60 -20.71
CA CYS A 486 0.57 -16.26 -20.14
C CYS A 486 0.38 -15.22 -21.25
N PRO A 487 -0.60 -14.30 -21.11
CA PRO A 487 -0.77 -13.20 -22.04
C PRO A 487 0.50 -12.36 -22.12
N PHE A 488 1.03 -12.18 -23.35
CA PHE A 488 2.18 -11.30 -23.56
C PHE A 488 1.68 -9.88 -23.86
N PRO A 489 1.96 -8.90 -22.99
CA PRO A 489 1.55 -7.52 -23.22
C PRO A 489 2.43 -6.85 -24.26
N ALA A 490 1.82 -6.04 -25.13
CA ALA A 490 2.52 -5.24 -26.11
C ALA A 490 2.16 -3.76 -25.94
N SER A 491 3.17 -2.89 -25.87
CA SER A 491 2.98 -1.45 -25.77
C SER A 491 3.60 -0.71 -26.95
N ASN A 492 2.79 0.04 -27.70
CA ASN A 492 3.25 0.90 -28.77
C ASN A 492 4.18 2.02 -28.25
N ARG A 493 3.95 2.51 -27.03
CA ARG A 493 4.79 3.52 -26.40
C ARG A 493 6.18 2.98 -26.12
N PHE A 494 6.28 1.74 -25.65
CA PHE A 494 7.58 1.09 -25.39
C PHE A 494 8.35 0.71 -26.66
N TYR A 495 7.66 0.48 -27.78
CA TYR A 495 8.36 0.29 -29.04
C TYR A 495 9.25 1.48 -29.37
N ILE A 496 8.77 2.72 -29.18
CA ILE A 496 9.56 3.94 -29.40
C ILE A 496 10.75 4.01 -28.45
N VAL A 497 10.55 3.64 -27.19
CA VAL A 497 11.63 3.61 -26.18
C VAL A 497 12.69 2.57 -26.54
N ASP A 498 12.27 1.37 -26.94
CA ASP A 498 13.18 0.28 -27.32
C ASP A 498 14.03 0.64 -28.55
N GLU A 499 13.45 1.36 -29.54
CA GLU A 499 14.23 1.91 -30.68
C GLU A 499 15.24 2.97 -30.23
N ALA A 500 14.89 3.81 -29.25
CA ALA A 500 15.83 4.79 -28.68
C ALA A 500 16.99 4.12 -27.94
N VAL A 501 16.72 3.03 -27.19
CA VAL A 501 17.75 2.21 -26.56
C VAL A 501 18.69 1.60 -27.61
N LYS A 502 18.14 0.99 -28.66
CA LYS A 502 18.95 0.42 -29.77
C LYS A 502 19.82 1.47 -30.45
N MET A 503 19.28 2.67 -30.63
CA MET A 503 20.02 3.79 -31.24
C MET A 503 21.23 4.16 -30.35
N LEU A 504 21.04 4.30 -29.02
CA LEU A 504 22.14 4.61 -28.12
C LEU A 504 23.20 3.51 -28.09
N LEU A 505 22.81 2.25 -28.00
CA LEU A 505 23.72 1.10 -27.94
C LEU A 505 24.48 0.89 -29.28
N GLY A 506 23.95 1.38 -30.41
CA GLY A 506 24.56 1.30 -31.73
C GLY A 506 25.65 2.32 -31.99
N VAL A 507 25.86 3.29 -31.11
CA VAL A 507 26.85 4.37 -31.28
C VAL A 507 28.09 4.10 -30.43
N SER A 508 29.29 4.34 -30.98
CA SER A 508 30.50 4.33 -30.15
C SER A 508 30.52 5.55 -29.23
N PRO A 509 30.60 5.36 -27.91
CA PRO A 509 30.65 6.49 -26.96
C PRO A 509 31.84 7.42 -27.14
N GLU A 510 32.92 6.96 -27.79
CA GLU A 510 34.13 7.72 -28.06
C GLU A 510 34.00 8.62 -29.32
N ASP A 511 32.92 8.45 -30.11
CA ASP A 511 32.65 9.28 -31.27
C ASP A 511 32.34 10.72 -30.82
N PRO A 512 33.05 11.74 -31.33
CA PRO A 512 32.81 13.14 -30.96
C PRO A 512 31.38 13.62 -31.24
N ASP A 513 30.71 13.03 -32.22
CA ASP A 513 29.34 13.36 -32.59
C ASP A 513 28.29 12.47 -31.89
N ALA A 514 28.72 11.49 -31.08
CA ALA A 514 27.86 10.51 -30.41
C ALA A 514 26.67 11.16 -29.69
N LYS A 515 26.92 12.25 -28.96
CA LYS A 515 25.87 12.95 -28.19
C LYS A 515 24.74 13.46 -29.11
N SER A 516 25.07 14.00 -30.28
CA SER A 516 24.07 14.51 -31.21
C SER A 516 23.37 13.38 -31.99
N MET A 517 24.04 12.25 -32.19
CA MET A 517 23.48 11.10 -32.90
C MET A 517 22.38 10.38 -32.09
N VAL A 518 22.46 10.40 -30.76
CA VAL A 518 21.53 9.70 -29.86
C VAL A 518 20.56 10.63 -29.15
N TYR A 519 20.61 11.91 -29.43
CA TYR A 519 19.68 12.88 -28.87
C TYR A 519 18.29 12.69 -29.51
N LEU A 520 17.32 12.31 -28.74
CA LEU A 520 15.92 12.30 -29.15
C LEU A 520 15.39 13.73 -29.16
N GLU A 521 14.65 14.09 -30.21
CA GLU A 521 14.02 15.40 -30.29
C GLU A 521 13.12 15.63 -29.09
N GLN A 522 13.10 16.85 -28.57
CA GLN A 522 12.37 17.19 -27.36
C GLN A 522 10.87 16.93 -27.47
N ASP A 523 10.29 17.03 -28.66
CA ASP A 523 8.89 16.71 -28.94
C ASP A 523 8.55 15.23 -28.80
N VAL A 524 9.54 14.32 -28.87
CA VAL A 524 9.38 12.89 -28.55
C VAL A 524 9.42 12.67 -27.06
N THR A 525 10.45 13.18 -26.37
CA THR A 525 10.70 12.89 -24.96
C THR A 525 9.85 13.71 -24.00
N ILE A 526 9.30 14.85 -24.42
CA ILE A 526 8.40 15.67 -23.58
C ILE A 526 7.11 14.93 -23.18
N ARG A 527 6.76 13.89 -23.92
CA ARG A 527 5.59 13.05 -23.64
C ARG A 527 5.91 11.80 -22.82
N TRP A 528 7.20 11.55 -22.57
CA TRP A 528 7.61 10.41 -21.79
C TRP A 528 7.32 10.67 -20.32
N THR A 529 6.62 9.71 -19.73
CA THR A 529 6.35 9.65 -18.31
C THR A 529 7.48 8.92 -17.58
N THR A 530 7.40 8.83 -16.28
CA THR A 530 8.32 8.01 -15.48
C THR A 530 8.46 6.59 -16.04
N HIS A 531 7.39 5.98 -16.54
CA HIS A 531 7.37 4.60 -17.03
C HIS A 531 8.23 4.39 -18.28
N GLU A 532 8.20 5.31 -19.25
CA GLU A 532 9.07 5.24 -20.41
C GLU A 532 10.53 5.43 -20.02
N TRP A 533 10.82 6.34 -19.10
CA TRP A 533 12.19 6.52 -18.61
C TRP A 533 12.72 5.29 -17.87
N LEU A 534 11.88 4.61 -17.06
CA LEU A 534 12.24 3.33 -16.44
C LEU A 534 12.52 2.25 -17.51
N ARG A 535 11.67 2.13 -18.53
CA ARG A 535 11.89 1.21 -19.65
C ARG A 535 13.21 1.50 -20.36
N TYR A 536 13.51 2.79 -20.59
CA TYR A 536 14.75 3.22 -21.24
C TYR A 536 15.99 2.80 -20.43
N ILE A 537 16.03 3.12 -19.13
CA ILE A 537 17.14 2.79 -18.23
C ILE A 537 17.34 1.27 -18.14
N ARG A 538 16.27 0.52 -17.95
CA ARG A 538 16.28 -0.95 -17.89
C ARG A 538 16.70 -1.58 -19.23
N GLY A 539 16.30 -0.99 -20.33
CA GLY A 539 16.72 -1.40 -21.67
C GLY A 539 18.22 -1.22 -21.92
N LEU A 540 18.81 -0.14 -21.40
CA LEU A 540 20.26 0.06 -21.44
C LEU A 540 21.00 -1.03 -20.66
N GLU A 541 20.54 -1.35 -19.47
CA GLU A 541 21.09 -2.41 -18.63
C GLU A 541 21.02 -3.78 -19.35
N ALA A 542 19.83 -4.18 -19.79
CA ALA A 542 19.60 -5.45 -20.49
C ALA A 542 20.37 -5.55 -21.82
N GLY A 543 20.60 -4.43 -22.49
CA GLY A 543 21.37 -4.34 -23.75
C GLY A 543 22.89 -4.28 -23.56
N GLY A 544 23.39 -4.35 -22.32
CA GLY A 544 24.82 -4.36 -22.02
C GLY A 544 25.49 -2.99 -22.22
N ALA A 545 24.81 -1.90 -21.86
CA ALA A 545 25.35 -0.55 -21.95
C ALA A 545 26.66 -0.43 -21.16
N THR A 546 27.67 0.17 -21.77
CA THR A 546 28.95 0.51 -21.13
C THR A 546 28.84 1.82 -20.35
N VAL A 547 29.84 2.10 -19.50
CA VAL A 547 29.98 3.40 -18.80
C VAL A 547 29.86 4.59 -19.76
N GLY A 548 30.42 4.46 -20.98
CA GLY A 548 30.33 5.50 -22.01
C GLY A 548 28.88 5.76 -22.48
N HIS A 549 28.09 4.70 -22.64
CA HIS A 549 26.65 4.83 -23.00
C HIS A 549 25.87 5.51 -21.87
N TYR A 550 26.10 5.14 -20.60
CA TYR A 550 25.45 5.82 -19.47
C TYR A 550 25.84 7.29 -19.37
N ARG A 551 27.11 7.65 -19.64
CA ARG A 551 27.54 9.06 -19.69
C ARG A 551 26.83 9.85 -20.78
N LEU A 552 26.64 9.26 -21.98
CA LEU A 552 25.89 9.89 -23.08
C LEU A 552 24.43 10.10 -22.70
N ALA A 553 23.80 9.10 -22.09
CA ALA A 553 22.42 9.18 -21.63
C ALA A 553 22.25 10.27 -20.56
N ASP A 554 23.12 10.31 -19.55
CA ASP A 554 23.06 11.34 -18.51
C ASP A 554 23.32 12.75 -19.04
N ALA A 555 24.27 12.88 -19.97
CA ALA A 555 24.57 14.17 -20.63
C ALA A 555 23.40 14.71 -21.48
N ASN A 556 22.52 13.83 -21.98
CA ASN A 556 21.34 14.20 -22.76
C ASN A 556 20.11 14.47 -21.88
N TYR A 557 19.89 13.67 -20.84
CA TYR A 557 18.64 13.64 -20.10
C TYR A 557 18.76 14.00 -18.61
N GLY A 558 19.99 14.04 -18.05
CA GLY A 558 20.25 14.52 -16.69
C GLY A 558 19.74 13.60 -15.57
N PHE A 559 19.74 12.29 -15.78
CA PHE A 559 19.21 11.30 -14.85
C PHE A 559 19.82 11.38 -13.44
N THR A 560 21.15 11.62 -13.36
CA THR A 560 21.88 11.79 -12.09
C THR A 560 21.32 12.93 -11.23
N GLY A 561 20.74 13.94 -11.84
CA GLY A 561 20.14 15.10 -11.16
C GLY A 561 18.62 15.10 -11.16
N SER A 562 17.96 14.02 -11.56
CA SER A 562 16.50 13.94 -11.62
C SER A 562 15.87 14.17 -10.25
N PRO A 563 14.80 14.96 -10.15
CA PRO A 563 14.03 15.09 -8.91
C PRO A 563 13.08 13.88 -8.68
N ASN A 564 12.92 12.98 -9.65
CA ASN A 564 12.02 11.85 -9.59
C ASN A 564 12.71 10.63 -8.96
N PRO A 565 12.28 10.19 -7.75
CA PRO A 565 12.93 9.09 -7.02
C PRO A 565 12.91 7.74 -7.75
N GLU A 566 11.87 7.44 -8.55
CA GLU A 566 11.80 6.21 -9.36
C GLU A 566 12.92 6.18 -10.41
N ILE A 567 13.09 7.30 -11.13
CA ILE A 567 14.14 7.46 -12.14
C ILE A 567 15.52 7.38 -11.51
N VAL A 568 15.71 8.12 -10.39
CA VAL A 568 17.00 8.15 -9.67
C VAL A 568 17.38 6.78 -9.15
N ALA A 569 16.45 6.04 -8.53
CA ALA A 569 16.71 4.71 -8.00
C ALA A 569 17.10 3.72 -9.11
N ALA A 570 16.35 3.69 -10.22
CA ALA A 570 16.66 2.84 -11.36
C ALA A 570 18.01 3.21 -11.98
N TRP A 571 18.29 4.52 -12.11
CA TRP A 571 19.55 5.03 -12.65
C TRP A 571 20.74 4.65 -11.79
N TYR A 572 20.69 4.88 -10.48
CA TYR A 572 21.79 4.52 -9.59
C TYR A 572 22.00 3.00 -9.50
N THR A 573 20.93 2.22 -9.47
CA THR A 573 21.05 0.76 -9.51
C THR A 573 21.76 0.28 -10.77
N ALA A 574 21.39 0.80 -11.94
CA ALA A 574 22.02 0.44 -13.20
C ALA A 574 23.50 0.83 -13.25
N ILE A 575 23.86 2.02 -12.75
CA ILE A 575 25.25 2.49 -12.69
C ILE A 575 26.07 1.66 -11.72
N LEU A 576 25.53 1.31 -10.55
CA LEU A 576 26.23 0.51 -9.55
C LEU A 576 26.60 -0.90 -10.05
N LYS A 577 25.91 -1.42 -11.05
CA LYS A 577 26.23 -2.68 -11.74
C LYS A 577 27.36 -2.55 -12.78
N THR A 578 27.78 -1.32 -13.11
CA THR A 578 28.85 -1.07 -14.08
C THR A 578 30.19 -0.86 -13.40
N ASP A 579 31.25 -0.64 -14.17
CA ASP A 579 32.56 -0.21 -13.66
C ASP A 579 32.50 1.24 -13.18
N PHE A 580 32.20 1.39 -11.87
CA PHE A 580 31.95 2.66 -11.22
C PHE A 580 33.12 3.65 -11.26
N GLU A 581 34.37 3.15 -11.39
CA GLU A 581 35.56 4.01 -11.49
C GLU A 581 35.58 4.88 -12.78
N GLY A 582 34.78 4.49 -13.77
CA GLY A 582 34.61 5.26 -15.00
C GLY A 582 33.78 6.53 -14.88
N PHE A 583 32.95 6.69 -13.85
CA PHE A 583 32.21 7.91 -13.58
C PHE A 583 33.04 8.88 -12.71
N ASP A 584 32.65 10.16 -12.65
CA ASP A 584 33.17 11.10 -11.64
C ASP A 584 32.70 10.61 -10.27
N SER A 585 33.49 9.69 -9.71
CA SER A 585 33.13 8.85 -8.56
C SER A 585 32.58 9.66 -7.38
N LYS A 586 33.20 10.84 -7.12
CA LYS A 586 32.82 11.65 -5.96
C LYS A 586 31.40 12.20 -6.05
N VAL A 587 30.96 12.68 -7.22
CA VAL A 587 29.60 13.24 -7.41
C VAL A 587 28.55 12.15 -7.25
N TYR A 588 28.80 10.94 -7.78
CA TYR A 588 27.90 9.81 -7.65
C TYR A 588 27.87 9.27 -6.22
N GLU A 589 29.03 9.12 -5.58
CA GLU A 589 29.13 8.67 -4.21
C GLU A 589 28.29 9.55 -3.28
N GLU A 590 28.44 10.87 -3.37
CA GLU A 590 27.66 11.82 -2.55
C GLU A 590 26.15 11.71 -2.79
N LYS A 591 25.72 11.51 -4.05
CA LYS A 591 24.30 11.41 -4.40
C LYS A 591 23.67 10.09 -4.01
N VAL A 592 24.37 8.98 -4.23
CA VAL A 592 23.92 7.64 -3.81
C VAL A 592 23.80 7.57 -2.29
N GLU A 593 24.82 8.06 -1.54
CA GLU A 593 24.76 8.13 -0.09
C GLU A 593 23.59 9.01 0.40
N SER A 594 23.41 10.19 -0.21
CA SER A 594 22.30 11.08 0.12
C SER A 594 20.94 10.41 -0.12
N PHE A 595 20.77 9.68 -1.22
CA PHE A 595 19.53 8.98 -1.53
C PHE A 595 19.27 7.88 -0.49
N LEU A 596 20.23 7.00 -0.25
CA LEU A 596 20.11 5.87 0.68
C LEU A 596 19.93 6.32 2.14
N THR A 597 20.47 7.47 2.55
CA THR A 597 20.27 8.00 3.90
C THR A 597 18.96 8.76 4.08
N THR A 598 18.24 9.07 2.99
CA THR A 598 17.00 9.86 3.02
C THR A 598 15.76 9.01 2.74
N VAL A 599 15.84 8.06 1.80
CA VAL A 599 14.72 7.23 1.33
C VAL A 599 14.84 5.83 1.91
N GLY A 600 13.74 5.31 2.49
CA GLY A 600 13.70 3.98 3.11
C GLY A 600 12.79 2.97 2.38
N ARG A 601 12.29 3.30 1.17
CA ARG A 601 11.41 2.43 0.38
C ARG A 601 12.18 1.20 -0.13
N ARG A 602 11.73 -0.01 0.28
CA ARG A 602 12.43 -1.30 0.00
C ARG A 602 12.70 -1.51 -1.50
N LYS A 603 11.71 -1.21 -2.36
CA LYS A 603 11.84 -1.29 -3.83
C LYS A 603 13.08 -0.59 -4.38
N PHE A 604 13.53 0.49 -3.72
CA PHE A 604 14.69 1.27 -4.16
C PHE A 604 15.99 0.84 -3.47
N ILE A 605 15.93 0.76 -2.13
CA ILE A 605 17.16 0.58 -1.36
C ILE A 605 17.72 -0.84 -1.45
N VAL A 606 16.87 -1.87 -1.55
CA VAL A 606 17.32 -3.26 -1.62
C VAL A 606 18.11 -3.53 -2.90
N PRO A 607 17.65 -3.21 -4.13
CA PRO A 607 18.44 -3.42 -5.34
C PRO A 607 19.75 -2.61 -5.38
N MET A 608 19.75 -1.40 -4.80
CA MET A 608 20.97 -0.57 -4.74
C MET A 608 22.01 -1.21 -3.84
N TYR A 609 21.65 -1.65 -2.62
CA TYR A 609 22.59 -2.34 -1.72
C TYR A 609 23.04 -3.68 -2.30
N ALA A 610 22.14 -4.46 -2.89
CA ALA A 610 22.52 -5.72 -3.57
C ALA A 610 23.58 -5.47 -4.65
N SER A 611 23.37 -4.48 -5.53
CA SER A 611 24.33 -4.10 -6.57
C SER A 611 25.67 -3.63 -6.01
N MET A 612 25.68 -3.00 -4.82
CA MET A 612 26.92 -2.60 -4.15
C MET A 612 27.66 -3.80 -3.55
N LEU A 613 26.92 -4.78 -3.01
CA LEU A 613 27.47 -5.98 -2.39
C LEU A 613 28.03 -6.98 -3.42
N GLU A 614 27.49 -7.01 -4.62
CA GLU A 614 28.03 -7.76 -5.77
C GLU A 614 29.33 -7.17 -6.33
N GLY A 615 29.68 -5.93 -5.94
CA GLY A 615 30.87 -5.24 -6.40
C GLY A 615 32.17 -5.70 -5.70
N ASP A 616 33.26 -4.94 -5.95
CA ASP A 616 34.56 -5.18 -5.31
C ASP A 616 34.55 -4.87 -3.80
N GLU A 617 35.64 -5.24 -3.09
CA GLU A 617 35.78 -5.04 -1.64
C GLU A 617 35.58 -3.57 -1.21
N LYS A 618 35.99 -2.60 -2.03
CA LYS A 618 35.82 -1.17 -1.75
C LYS A 618 34.34 -0.79 -1.76
N ARG A 619 33.59 -1.31 -2.74
CA ARG A 619 32.15 -1.04 -2.92
C ARG A 619 31.34 -1.71 -1.80
N GLN A 620 31.69 -2.93 -1.43
CA GLN A 620 31.09 -3.63 -0.29
C GLN A 620 31.34 -2.90 1.03
N ALA A 621 32.57 -2.40 1.25
CA ALA A 621 32.87 -1.61 2.44
C ALA A 621 32.07 -0.30 2.50
N TRP A 622 31.91 0.37 1.36
CA TRP A 622 31.11 1.57 1.23
C TRP A 622 29.61 1.31 1.49
N ALA A 623 29.06 0.19 0.99
CA ALA A 623 27.70 -0.24 1.30
C ALA A 623 27.48 -0.40 2.81
N LYS A 624 28.40 -1.09 3.51
CA LYS A 624 28.37 -1.27 4.97
C LYS A 624 28.43 0.05 5.73
N GLU A 625 29.26 1.01 5.26
CA GLU A 625 29.34 2.35 5.86
C GLU A 625 28.04 3.14 5.73
N ILE A 626 27.45 3.18 4.52
CA ILE A 626 26.19 3.86 4.29
C ILE A 626 25.06 3.20 5.10
N TYR A 627 24.99 1.87 5.09
CA TYR A 627 23.95 1.16 5.83
C TYR A 627 24.03 1.41 7.33
N ALA A 628 25.21 1.44 7.92
CA ALA A 628 25.38 1.78 9.34
C ALA A 628 24.84 3.19 9.69
N LYS A 629 24.98 4.16 8.78
CA LYS A 629 24.43 5.51 8.93
C LYS A 629 22.91 5.55 8.74
N ALA A 630 22.40 4.84 7.73
CA ALA A 630 20.99 4.92 7.28
C ALA A 630 20.06 4.04 8.13
N ARG A 631 20.52 2.88 8.59
CA ARG A 631 19.73 1.86 9.29
C ARG A 631 18.84 2.42 10.42
N PRO A 632 19.31 3.33 11.31
CA PRO A 632 18.45 3.87 12.37
C PRO A 632 17.23 4.65 11.89
N SER A 633 17.25 5.17 10.65
CA SER A 633 16.13 5.91 10.05
C SER A 633 15.17 5.02 9.24
N TYR A 634 15.56 3.77 8.95
CA TYR A 634 14.74 2.85 8.19
C TYR A 634 13.64 2.21 9.04
N HIS A 635 12.52 1.88 8.41
CA HIS A 635 11.48 1.08 9.02
C HIS A 635 12.00 -0.32 9.41
N PRO A 636 11.53 -0.95 10.51
CA PRO A 636 11.95 -2.28 10.93
C PRO A 636 11.90 -3.35 9.82
N LEU A 637 10.87 -3.33 8.96
CA LEU A 637 10.79 -4.23 7.81
C LEU A 637 11.94 -4.05 6.81
N SER A 638 12.34 -2.78 6.54
CA SER A 638 13.50 -2.50 5.69
C SER A 638 14.80 -2.92 6.35
N GLN A 639 14.92 -2.73 7.67
CA GLN A 639 16.07 -3.19 8.45
C GLN A 639 16.21 -4.70 8.37
N GLN A 640 15.15 -5.46 8.62
CA GLN A 640 15.16 -6.94 8.57
C GLN A 640 15.59 -7.45 7.18
N THR A 641 15.03 -6.90 6.11
CA THR A 641 15.39 -7.28 4.74
C THR A 641 16.86 -7.01 4.45
N LEU A 642 17.36 -5.84 4.84
CA LEU A 642 18.76 -5.47 4.57
C LEU A 642 19.73 -6.19 5.51
N ASP A 643 19.40 -6.38 6.79
CA ASP A 643 20.22 -7.17 7.72
C ASP A 643 20.44 -8.59 7.16
N GLN A 644 19.39 -9.22 6.60
CA GLN A 644 19.50 -10.52 5.95
C GLN A 644 20.37 -10.44 4.68
N LEU A 645 20.12 -9.46 3.80
CA LEU A 645 20.92 -9.26 2.59
C LEU A 645 22.42 -9.13 2.90
N PHE A 646 22.78 -8.36 3.93
CA PHE A 646 24.17 -8.20 4.34
C PHE A 646 24.74 -9.49 4.94
N ALA A 647 23.95 -10.24 5.73
CA ALA A 647 24.37 -11.51 6.31
C ALA A 647 24.64 -12.59 5.24
N ASP A 648 23.86 -12.63 4.18
CA ASP A 648 24.03 -13.58 3.06
C ASP A 648 25.30 -13.30 2.23
N HIS A 649 25.90 -12.10 2.39
CA HIS A 649 27.13 -11.68 1.70
C HIS A 649 28.37 -11.64 2.63
N GLU A 650 28.28 -12.10 3.89
CA GLU A 650 29.41 -12.28 4.82
C GLU A 650 29.99 -13.68 4.72
#